data_d8bbf0cc12dad785eb574ddfdeb46531
#
_entry.id   d8bbf0cc12dad785eb574ddfdeb46531
#
_cell.length_a   1.000
_cell.length_b   1.000
_cell.length_c   1.000
_cell.angle_alpha   90.00
_cell.angle_beta   90.00
_cell.angle_gamma   90.00
#
_symmetry.space_group_name_H-M   'P 1'
#
loop_
_entity.id
_entity.type
_entity.pdbx_description
1 polymer ?
#
loop_
_entity_poly.entity_id
_entity_poly.type
_entity_poly.pdbx_seq_one_letter_code
_entity_poly.pdbx_strand_id
1 'polypeptide(L)'
;MRQKGERPNLFGILFVLAYSLIIIYFIVGEIFGAPENLTGERRMRQYDSQWTVVSGDDIYEATFPKTISFPKEQRISIETVLPQDQRLNNTWMRFWNKGLDIKAYVDGELRYTYTTKDTRIFGESSPYGFIFLPLQEGDQGKTLHMELESVDPSIRFETMYIGDRFSLIVSAMQPKIPEIMVAVFLLLTGICSLLASIMVKVFAKISNKLKYISYTVMIAAFWILTNSSIRQFYFPNLSTVRDLAYMLVGMLPIAIMLYINDLQNKRYDKVYRVGISVSFLLYFVMSAVYMLGFASLSNLMLLSDISILIATVLFVVTFAKDYLSGAVREYWLSAIGLAGLVFASLIQLLCFIMMEDDLYNGILVEFGLFFCLTMAVVNMVKEIIDINTEKNEALRAGDAKAQFLANMSHEIRTPINAVLGMNEMILREEKDEQVKGYAYNIQAAGKSLLGLINDILDFSKIDSGKMEIVEVEYPIVDLLQATYQMIYVRAEDKGLKLEYQCNPQLPRIVYGDEVRIRQVMINFLTNAVKYTDKGTVSLNMDYEQMDEENILLRIAVQDTGKGIREQEKEMLFQAFQRVDETKNRNIEGTGLGLHITQELVQLMGGRIEVESTYGKGSTFTVFIPQKVIDTQPIGKQTFSQTSGNVGVVYKPKLYAPHARVLVVDDMPMNLAVFKGLLKNSDIQIDTAENGEKCLEKIVEKEYHMIFLDHLMPELDGIETRAKMNELAENKNRNTPVIMLTANALSGAKEEYLQLGFDDYLSKPMDCKQLEEMIMRYLPEDLWEERINL
;
A
#
# COMPACT_ATOMS: atom_id res chain seq x y z
N MET A 1 25.70 -1.63 -3.76
CA MET A 1 25.70 -2.25 -2.39
C MET A 1 24.55 -3.24 -2.29
N ARG A 2 24.84 -4.53 -2.20
CA ARG A 2 23.80 -5.55 -1.97
C ARG A 2 23.25 -5.33 -0.56
N GLN A 3 22.05 -4.79 -0.41
CA GLN A 3 21.30 -4.95 0.83
C GLN A 3 21.16 -6.45 1.10
N LYS A 4 21.80 -6.90 2.18
CA LYS A 4 21.58 -8.23 2.74
C LYS A 4 20.07 -8.35 2.99
N GLY A 5 19.39 -9.22 2.24
CA GLY A 5 18.05 -9.64 2.59
C GLY A 5 18.07 -10.02 4.07
N GLU A 6 17.24 -9.43 4.86
CA GLU A 6 17.03 -9.82 6.25
C GLU A 6 16.68 -11.31 6.22
N ARG A 7 17.64 -12.13 6.63
CA ARG A 7 17.38 -13.56 6.86
C ARG A 7 16.27 -13.59 7.91
N PRO A 8 15.22 -14.38 7.69
CA PRO A 8 14.19 -14.55 8.69
C PRO A 8 14.88 -14.78 10.03
N ASN A 9 14.48 -14.00 11.04
CA ASN A 9 15.13 -14.01 12.34
C ASN A 9 15.04 -15.43 12.90
N LEU A 10 16.10 -16.21 12.71
CA LEU A 10 16.17 -17.62 13.11
C LEU A 10 15.80 -17.78 14.57
N PHE A 11 16.16 -16.80 15.42
CA PHE A 11 15.77 -16.75 16.82
C PHE A 11 14.25 -16.63 17.00
N GLY A 12 13.57 -15.82 16.20
CA GLY A 12 12.10 -15.70 16.25
C GLY A 12 11.42 -17.00 15.85
N ILE A 13 11.91 -17.66 14.79
CA ILE A 13 11.38 -18.98 14.37
C ILE A 13 11.63 -20.04 15.43
N LEU A 14 12.83 -20.10 16.00
CA LEU A 14 13.16 -21.03 17.08
C LEU A 14 12.35 -20.76 18.35
N PHE A 15 12.08 -19.48 18.67
CA PHE A 15 11.25 -19.12 19.81
C PHE A 15 9.80 -19.58 19.61
N VAL A 16 9.22 -19.34 18.43
CA VAL A 16 7.85 -19.78 18.08
C VAL A 16 7.78 -21.31 18.12
N LEU A 17 8.77 -22.02 17.57
CA LEU A 17 8.83 -23.49 17.61
C LEU A 17 8.94 -24.00 19.04
N ALA A 18 9.80 -23.43 19.87
CA ALA A 18 9.97 -23.83 21.27
C ALA A 18 8.69 -23.57 22.07
N TYR A 19 8.06 -22.41 21.85
CA TYR A 19 6.78 -22.06 22.48
C TYR A 19 5.66 -23.02 22.05
N SER A 20 5.59 -23.34 20.75
CA SER A 20 4.62 -24.30 20.22
C SER A 20 4.85 -25.71 20.80
N LEU A 21 6.11 -26.14 20.95
CA LEU A 21 6.45 -27.43 21.57
C LEU A 21 6.03 -27.49 23.05
N ILE A 22 6.21 -26.40 23.79
CA ILE A 22 5.76 -26.29 25.19
C ILE A 22 4.23 -26.42 25.27
N ILE A 23 3.50 -25.73 24.37
CA ILE A 23 2.05 -25.83 24.32
C ILE A 23 1.60 -27.26 23.95
N ILE A 24 2.24 -27.85 22.94
CA ILE A 24 1.96 -29.23 22.52
C ILE A 24 2.26 -30.19 23.67
N TYR A 25 3.40 -30.04 24.35
CA TYR A 25 3.74 -30.86 25.51
C TYR A 25 2.69 -30.76 26.61
N PHE A 26 2.24 -29.53 26.92
CA PHE A 26 1.21 -29.30 27.91
C PHE A 26 -0.13 -29.95 27.50
N ILE A 27 -0.57 -29.72 26.27
CA ILE A 27 -1.82 -30.31 25.72
C ILE A 27 -1.75 -31.84 25.73
N VAL A 28 -0.63 -32.39 25.24
CA VAL A 28 -0.42 -33.85 25.23
C VAL A 28 -0.37 -34.41 26.62
N GLY A 29 0.29 -33.72 27.56
CA GLY A 29 0.32 -34.10 28.97
C GLY A 29 -1.05 -34.11 29.62
N GLU A 30 -1.89 -33.13 29.30
CA GLU A 30 -3.28 -33.08 29.82
C GLU A 30 -4.23 -34.10 29.16
N ILE A 31 -4.04 -34.38 27.85
CA ILE A 31 -4.89 -35.34 27.14
C ILE A 31 -4.53 -36.79 27.44
N PHE A 32 -3.24 -37.12 27.51
CA PHE A 32 -2.74 -38.49 27.60
C PHE A 32 -2.10 -38.81 28.96
N GLY A 33 -1.85 -37.81 29.78
CA GLY A 33 -1.32 -37.99 31.13
C GLY A 33 -2.35 -38.67 32.05
N ALA A 34 -1.89 -39.66 32.80
CA ALA A 34 -2.75 -40.20 33.85
C ALA A 34 -3.00 -39.12 34.94
N PRO A 35 -4.25 -38.94 35.38
CA PRO A 35 -4.57 -37.93 36.38
C PRO A 35 -3.81 -38.23 37.69
N GLU A 36 -2.99 -37.28 38.13
CA GLU A 36 -2.30 -37.38 39.40
C GLU A 36 -3.31 -37.26 40.57
N ASN A 37 -3.26 -38.19 41.49
CA ASN A 37 -4.12 -38.16 42.66
C ASN A 37 -3.56 -37.21 43.74
N LEU A 38 -3.65 -35.89 43.44
CA LEU A 38 -3.21 -34.82 44.36
C LEU A 38 -4.05 -34.68 45.61
N THR A 39 -5.23 -35.30 45.70
CA THR A 39 -6.23 -35.10 46.76
C THR A 39 -6.54 -36.35 47.59
N GLY A 40 -5.71 -37.39 47.49
CA GLY A 40 -5.97 -38.64 48.20
C GLY A 40 -7.09 -39.50 47.56
N GLU A 41 -7.46 -40.57 48.17
CA GLU A 41 -8.50 -41.48 47.65
C GLU A 41 -9.73 -40.72 47.15
N ARG A 42 -10.12 -40.92 45.87
CA ARG A 42 -11.38 -40.38 45.33
C ARG A 42 -12.53 -40.88 46.18
N ARG A 43 -13.15 -39.99 46.94
CA ARG A 43 -14.36 -40.26 47.74
C ARG A 43 -15.61 -40.33 46.84
N MET A 44 -15.50 -41.07 45.74
CA MET A 44 -16.55 -41.28 44.78
C MET A 44 -16.62 -42.76 44.41
N ARG A 45 -17.80 -43.29 44.43
CA ARG A 45 -18.07 -44.67 44.00
C ARG A 45 -19.23 -44.74 43.01
N GLN A 46 -19.21 -45.74 42.17
CA GLN A 46 -20.31 -46.04 41.29
C GLN A 46 -21.47 -46.59 42.18
N TYR A 47 -22.67 -46.18 41.79
CA TYR A 47 -23.87 -46.60 42.47
C TYR A 47 -24.53 -47.72 41.69
N ASP A 48 -24.22 -48.98 42.03
CA ASP A 48 -24.69 -50.19 41.37
C ASP A 48 -25.84 -50.76 42.17
N SER A 49 -26.99 -50.09 42.18
CA SER A 49 -28.21 -50.60 42.83
C SER A 49 -29.25 -51.05 41.79
N GLN A 50 -30.10 -51.95 42.22
CA GLN A 50 -31.32 -52.25 41.46
C GLN A 50 -32.34 -51.15 41.65
N TRP A 51 -32.97 -50.76 40.54
CA TRP A 51 -34.02 -49.76 40.53
C TRP A 51 -35.31 -50.39 40.06
N THR A 52 -36.39 -50.13 40.75
CA THR A 52 -37.72 -50.46 40.31
C THR A 52 -38.24 -49.36 39.42
N VAL A 53 -38.54 -49.67 38.18
CA VAL A 53 -39.09 -48.74 37.19
C VAL A 53 -40.59 -49.00 37.04
N VAL A 54 -41.36 -47.92 37.26
CA VAL A 54 -42.82 -47.93 37.07
C VAL A 54 -43.14 -47.06 35.88
N SER A 55 -43.65 -47.70 34.81
CA SER A 55 -43.98 -47.03 33.55
C SER A 55 -45.39 -47.38 33.13
N GLY A 56 -46.37 -46.59 33.54
CA GLY A 56 -47.78 -46.91 33.42
C GLY A 56 -48.13 -48.15 34.30
N ASP A 57 -48.68 -49.21 33.69
CA ASP A 57 -49.03 -50.47 34.36
C ASP A 57 -47.82 -51.45 34.44
N ASP A 58 -46.70 -51.14 33.79
CA ASP A 58 -45.51 -52.00 33.77
C ASP A 58 -44.58 -51.66 34.94
N ILE A 59 -44.25 -52.69 35.77
CA ILE A 59 -43.27 -52.62 36.86
C ILE A 59 -42.16 -53.63 36.57
N TYR A 60 -40.90 -53.15 36.51
CA TYR A 60 -39.75 -54.00 36.25
C TYR A 60 -38.50 -53.51 36.97
N GLU A 61 -37.56 -54.44 37.17
CA GLU A 61 -36.25 -54.08 37.76
C GLU A 61 -35.23 -53.70 36.66
N ALA A 62 -34.40 -52.70 36.98
CA ALA A 62 -33.36 -52.23 36.13
C ALA A 62 -32.08 -51.85 36.90
N THR A 63 -30.94 -52.09 36.24
CA THR A 63 -29.63 -51.57 36.68
C THR A 63 -29.12 -50.60 35.58
N PHE A 64 -28.49 -49.48 35.97
CA PHE A 64 -27.96 -48.50 35.04
C PHE A 64 -26.48 -48.76 34.77
N PRO A 65 -26.02 -48.57 33.47
CA PRO A 65 -26.70 -47.87 32.37
C PRO A 65 -27.75 -48.69 31.66
N LYS A 66 -28.94 -48.10 31.37
CA LYS A 66 -30.02 -48.76 30.60
C LYS A 66 -30.89 -47.73 29.90
N THR A 67 -31.43 -48.09 28.71
CA THR A 67 -32.41 -47.28 28.02
C THR A 67 -33.83 -47.64 28.56
N ILE A 68 -34.58 -46.62 28.95
CA ILE A 68 -35.95 -46.72 29.45
C ILE A 68 -36.89 -46.05 28.45
N SER A 69 -38.01 -46.74 28.11
CA SER A 69 -39.04 -46.21 27.23
C SER A 69 -40.08 -45.48 28.06
N PHE A 70 -40.51 -44.31 27.56
CA PHE A 70 -41.54 -43.50 28.18
C PHE A 70 -42.92 -43.81 27.53
N PRO A 71 -43.98 -43.94 28.32
CA PRO A 71 -45.34 -44.15 27.82
C PRO A 71 -45.86 -42.87 27.17
N LYS A 72 -47.06 -42.96 26.54
CA LYS A 72 -47.70 -41.79 25.91
C LYS A 72 -47.95 -40.62 26.86
N GLU A 73 -48.05 -40.86 28.16
CA GLU A 73 -48.21 -39.85 29.22
C GLU A 73 -46.90 -39.17 29.58
N GLN A 74 -45.79 -39.60 29.02
CA GLN A 74 -44.45 -39.04 29.15
C GLN A 74 -43.91 -39.02 30.62
N ARG A 75 -44.50 -39.80 31.53
CA ARG A 75 -44.12 -39.87 32.95
C ARG A 75 -43.81 -41.29 33.36
N ILE A 76 -42.75 -41.44 34.13
CA ILE A 76 -42.33 -42.65 34.78
C ILE A 76 -41.84 -42.34 36.22
N SER A 77 -41.86 -43.35 37.08
CA SER A 77 -41.12 -43.24 38.34
C SER A 77 -40.08 -44.33 38.45
N ILE A 78 -38.96 -44.00 39.10
CA ILE A 78 -37.90 -44.95 39.44
C ILE A 78 -37.64 -44.91 40.94
N GLU A 79 -37.48 -46.06 41.53
CA GLU A 79 -37.29 -46.21 42.97
C GLU A 79 -36.08 -47.08 43.27
N THR A 80 -35.36 -46.75 44.35
CA THR A 80 -34.29 -47.57 44.89
C THR A 80 -34.14 -47.36 46.39
N VAL A 81 -33.59 -48.32 47.10
CA VAL A 81 -33.26 -48.18 48.50
C VAL A 81 -31.83 -47.70 48.66
N LEU A 82 -31.63 -46.60 49.34
CA LEU A 82 -30.30 -46.07 49.60
C LEU A 82 -29.51 -47.05 50.55
N PRO A 83 -28.18 -47.21 50.29
CA PRO A 83 -27.35 -48.16 51.04
C PRO A 83 -27.28 -47.80 52.48
N GLN A 84 -27.18 -48.81 53.32
CA GLN A 84 -27.05 -48.67 54.79
C GLN A 84 -25.61 -48.29 55.27
N ASP A 85 -24.81 -47.74 54.38
CA ASP A 85 -23.43 -47.40 54.67
C ASP A 85 -23.31 -46.03 55.35
N GLN A 86 -22.61 -45.95 56.46
CA GLN A 86 -22.36 -44.70 57.23
C GLN A 86 -21.61 -43.63 56.42
N ARG A 87 -21.04 -44.00 55.33
CA ARG A 87 -20.32 -43.06 54.39
C ARG A 87 -21.28 -42.20 53.56
N LEU A 88 -22.58 -42.36 53.64
CA LEU A 88 -23.58 -41.57 52.97
C LEU A 88 -23.83 -40.19 53.63
N ASN A 89 -23.30 -39.92 54.81
CA ASN A 89 -23.52 -38.63 55.46
C ASN A 89 -22.90 -37.48 54.68
N ASN A 90 -23.74 -36.47 54.31
CA ASN A 90 -23.36 -35.28 53.52
C ASN A 90 -22.74 -35.61 52.18
N THR A 91 -23.19 -36.68 51.55
CA THR A 91 -22.77 -37.01 50.15
C THR A 91 -23.80 -36.53 49.14
N TRP A 92 -23.41 -36.61 47.89
CA TRP A 92 -24.24 -36.24 46.75
C TRP A 92 -24.31 -37.41 45.79
N MET A 93 -25.45 -37.54 45.09
CA MET A 93 -25.59 -38.45 43.96
C MET A 93 -25.50 -37.64 42.67
N ARG A 94 -24.64 -38.07 41.73
CA ARG A 94 -24.52 -37.47 40.41
C ARG A 94 -24.96 -38.45 39.33
N PHE A 95 -25.76 -37.94 38.37
CA PHE A 95 -26.10 -38.65 37.16
C PHE A 95 -26.29 -37.66 36.02
N TRP A 96 -26.18 -38.17 34.78
CA TRP A 96 -26.38 -37.37 33.60
C TRP A 96 -27.86 -37.32 33.22
N ASN A 97 -28.40 -36.12 33.08
CA ASN A 97 -29.77 -35.88 32.66
C ASN A 97 -29.80 -35.57 31.15
N LYS A 98 -30.61 -36.35 30.41
CA LYS A 98 -30.84 -36.18 28.97
C LYS A 98 -32.25 -35.62 28.69
N GLY A 99 -32.53 -34.41 29.13
CA GLY A 99 -33.77 -33.72 28.79
C GLY A 99 -34.98 -34.00 29.70
N LEU A 100 -34.73 -34.59 30.86
CA LEU A 100 -35.80 -34.92 31.81
C LEU A 100 -36.13 -33.75 32.72
N ASP A 101 -37.38 -33.58 33.04
CA ASP A 101 -37.81 -32.91 34.23
C ASP A 101 -37.84 -33.92 35.38
N ILE A 102 -37.27 -33.58 36.53
CA ILE A 102 -37.01 -34.50 37.62
C ILE A 102 -37.52 -33.94 38.95
N LYS A 103 -38.25 -34.74 39.71
CA LYS A 103 -38.51 -34.50 41.12
C LYS A 103 -38.00 -35.71 41.89
N ALA A 104 -37.16 -35.49 42.88
CA ALA A 104 -36.61 -36.55 43.71
C ALA A 104 -37.05 -36.40 45.15
N TYR A 105 -37.55 -37.49 45.67
CA TYR A 105 -38.07 -37.61 47.03
C TYR A 105 -37.28 -38.66 47.81
N VAL A 106 -37.07 -38.46 49.12
CA VAL A 106 -36.50 -39.41 50.05
C VAL A 106 -37.53 -39.65 51.15
N ASP A 107 -38.04 -40.91 51.28
CA ASP A 107 -39.17 -41.27 52.09
C ASP A 107 -40.35 -40.29 51.98
N GLY A 108 -40.67 -39.84 50.78
CA GLY A 108 -41.76 -38.93 50.47
C GLY A 108 -41.46 -37.44 50.69
N GLU A 109 -40.32 -37.09 51.25
CA GLU A 109 -39.88 -35.68 51.35
C GLU A 109 -39.20 -35.20 50.02
N LEU A 110 -39.70 -34.12 49.46
CA LEU A 110 -39.10 -33.54 48.21
C LEU A 110 -37.70 -32.98 48.52
N ARG A 111 -36.67 -33.55 47.91
CA ARG A 111 -35.28 -33.18 48.08
C ARG A 111 -34.72 -32.35 46.97
N TYR A 112 -35.18 -32.58 45.75
CA TYR A 112 -34.64 -31.93 44.56
C TYR A 112 -35.68 -31.81 43.47
N THR A 113 -35.66 -30.66 42.77
CA THR A 113 -36.46 -30.45 41.59
C THR A 113 -35.57 -29.86 40.50
N TYR A 114 -35.62 -30.46 39.31
CA TYR A 114 -35.01 -29.91 38.12
C TYR A 114 -36.07 -29.83 37.01
N THR A 115 -36.38 -28.60 36.61
CA THR A 115 -37.27 -28.30 35.50
C THR A 115 -36.92 -26.94 34.97
N THR A 116 -37.10 -26.74 33.68
CA THR A 116 -36.94 -25.44 33.02
C THR A 116 -38.24 -24.95 32.40
N LYS A 117 -39.36 -25.57 32.70
CA LYS A 117 -40.68 -25.23 32.16
C LYS A 117 -41.04 -23.76 32.37
N ASP A 118 -40.72 -23.22 33.53
CA ASP A 118 -41.04 -21.83 33.90
C ASP A 118 -39.97 -20.81 33.51
N THR A 119 -38.75 -21.25 33.17
CA THR A 119 -37.60 -20.40 32.93
C THR A 119 -37.12 -20.39 31.47
N ARG A 120 -37.50 -21.34 30.69
CA ARG A 120 -37.18 -21.41 29.26
C ARG A 120 -38.06 -20.47 28.45
N ILE A 121 -37.45 -19.81 27.47
CA ILE A 121 -38.19 -18.92 26.56
C ILE A 121 -38.80 -19.72 25.40
N PHE A 122 -38.09 -20.74 24.94
CA PHE A 122 -38.46 -21.57 23.80
C PHE A 122 -38.23 -23.07 24.07
N GLY A 123 -38.88 -23.93 23.30
CA GLY A 123 -38.68 -25.38 23.32
C GLY A 123 -39.48 -26.11 24.44
N GLU A 124 -39.62 -27.43 24.27
CA GLU A 124 -40.46 -28.26 25.12
C GLU A 124 -39.72 -29.13 26.15
N SER A 125 -38.41 -29.42 25.90
CA SER A 125 -37.58 -30.27 26.77
C SER A 125 -36.63 -29.48 27.64
N SER A 126 -36.35 -30.02 28.83
CA SER A 126 -35.28 -29.48 29.66
C SER A 126 -33.88 -29.73 29.09
N PRO A 127 -32.90 -28.84 29.29
CA PRO A 127 -31.55 -29.02 28.74
C PRO A 127 -30.82 -30.20 29.41
N TYR A 128 -29.85 -30.76 28.67
CA TYR A 128 -29.00 -31.80 29.19
C TYR A 128 -27.96 -31.25 30.16
N GLY A 129 -27.68 -32.02 31.23
CA GLY A 129 -26.70 -31.62 32.23
C GLY A 129 -26.57 -32.63 33.37
N PHE A 130 -25.56 -32.46 34.20
CA PHE A 130 -25.39 -33.25 35.40
C PHE A 130 -26.36 -32.81 36.49
N ILE A 131 -27.07 -33.75 37.06
CA ILE A 131 -27.85 -33.56 38.29
C ILE A 131 -26.98 -33.92 39.47
N PHE A 132 -27.01 -33.08 40.51
CA PHE A 132 -26.38 -33.28 41.79
C PHE A 132 -27.44 -33.28 42.90
N LEU A 133 -27.88 -34.50 43.29
CA LEU A 133 -28.89 -34.72 44.27
C LEU A 133 -28.22 -34.76 45.66
N PRO A 134 -28.57 -33.87 46.61
CA PRO A 134 -28.00 -33.91 47.95
C PRO A 134 -28.62 -35.06 48.79
N LEU A 135 -27.75 -35.84 49.44
CA LEU A 135 -28.15 -36.84 50.39
C LEU A 135 -27.78 -36.34 51.78
N GLN A 136 -28.75 -36.45 52.77
CA GLN A 136 -28.59 -35.92 54.08
C GLN A 136 -28.23 -37.05 55.14
N GLU A 137 -27.77 -36.61 56.28
CA GLU A 137 -27.57 -37.52 57.42
C GLU A 137 -28.89 -38.19 57.83
N GLY A 138 -28.88 -39.50 57.88
CA GLY A 138 -30.09 -40.28 58.22
C GLY A 138 -30.89 -40.74 56.99
N ASP A 139 -30.42 -40.54 55.77
CA ASP A 139 -31.06 -41.07 54.51
C ASP A 139 -30.68 -42.52 54.25
N GLN A 140 -29.84 -43.11 55.05
CA GLN A 140 -29.45 -44.52 54.96
C GLN A 140 -30.64 -45.48 55.11
N GLY A 141 -30.77 -46.41 54.16
CA GLY A 141 -31.84 -47.41 54.12
C GLY A 141 -33.20 -46.83 53.72
N LYS A 142 -33.30 -45.53 53.42
CA LYS A 142 -34.58 -44.92 53.00
C LYS A 142 -34.80 -45.15 51.52
N THR A 143 -36.04 -45.04 51.08
CA THR A 143 -36.41 -45.14 49.68
C THR A 143 -36.22 -43.84 48.99
N LEU A 144 -35.37 -43.84 47.93
CA LEU A 144 -35.26 -42.75 46.93
C LEU A 144 -36.24 -43.01 45.83
N HIS A 145 -37.20 -42.12 45.64
CA HIS A 145 -38.18 -42.11 44.57
C HIS A 145 -37.99 -40.93 43.71
N MET A 146 -37.89 -41.14 42.38
CA MET A 146 -37.76 -40.08 41.41
C MET A 146 -38.89 -40.12 40.36
N GLU A 147 -39.63 -39.03 40.31
CA GLU A 147 -40.58 -38.78 39.22
C GLU A 147 -39.86 -38.14 38.04
N LEU A 148 -40.03 -38.74 36.86
CA LEU A 148 -39.31 -38.34 35.63
C LEU A 148 -40.36 -38.07 34.55
N GLU A 149 -40.22 -36.90 33.91
CA GLU A 149 -41.06 -36.51 32.78
C GLU A 149 -40.19 -36.22 31.58
N SER A 150 -40.51 -36.78 30.39
CA SER A 150 -39.75 -36.62 29.16
C SER A 150 -40.67 -36.35 27.99
N VAL A 151 -40.18 -35.51 27.06
CA VAL A 151 -40.77 -35.30 25.73
C VAL A 151 -40.28 -36.40 24.79
N ASP A 152 -39.10 -36.95 25.00
CA ASP A 152 -38.52 -38.00 24.22
C ASP A 152 -39.10 -39.38 24.55
N PRO A 153 -39.38 -40.25 23.55
CA PRO A 153 -40.04 -41.51 23.80
C PRO A 153 -39.17 -42.58 24.49
N SER A 154 -37.85 -42.35 24.50
CA SER A 154 -36.91 -43.22 25.23
C SER A 154 -35.65 -42.48 25.61
N ILE A 155 -35.13 -42.76 26.78
CA ILE A 155 -33.89 -42.13 27.29
C ILE A 155 -32.96 -43.18 27.87
N ARG A 156 -31.64 -43.08 27.49
CA ARG A 156 -30.61 -43.90 28.08
C ARG A 156 -30.13 -43.19 29.37
N PHE A 157 -30.34 -43.87 30.47
CA PHE A 157 -29.76 -43.48 31.79
C PHE A 157 -28.33 -43.97 31.86
N GLU A 158 -27.44 -43.06 32.24
CA GLU A 158 -26.02 -43.34 32.45
C GLU A 158 -25.77 -43.89 33.84
N THR A 159 -24.54 -44.29 34.09
CA THR A 159 -24.07 -44.73 35.41
C THR A 159 -24.21 -43.58 36.42
N MET A 160 -24.73 -43.92 37.62
CA MET A 160 -24.84 -43.00 38.74
C MET A 160 -23.64 -43.12 39.66
N TYR A 161 -23.26 -42.01 40.28
CA TYR A 161 -22.13 -41.96 41.20
C TYR A 161 -22.53 -41.28 42.50
N ILE A 162 -21.99 -41.79 43.61
CA ILE A 162 -22.17 -41.18 44.95
C ILE A 162 -20.80 -40.80 45.51
N GLY A 163 -20.72 -39.62 46.13
CA GLY A 163 -19.49 -39.11 46.70
C GLY A 163 -19.62 -37.71 47.28
N ASP A 164 -18.51 -37.14 47.72
CA ASP A 164 -18.48 -35.72 48.03
C ASP A 164 -18.69 -34.84 46.81
N ARG A 165 -19.29 -33.67 47.03
CA ARG A 165 -19.67 -32.76 45.96
C ARG A 165 -18.51 -32.36 45.07
N PHE A 166 -17.33 -32.11 45.68
CA PHE A 166 -16.15 -31.65 44.96
C PHE A 166 -15.62 -32.76 44.02
N SER A 167 -15.45 -33.97 44.53
CA SER A 167 -15.00 -35.13 43.75
C SER A 167 -15.93 -35.44 42.60
N LEU A 168 -17.25 -35.33 42.81
CA LEU A 168 -18.23 -35.53 41.73
C LEU A 168 -18.16 -34.46 40.63
N ILE A 169 -17.95 -33.20 41.01
CA ILE A 169 -17.78 -32.09 40.08
C ILE A 169 -16.48 -32.29 39.25
N VAL A 170 -15.36 -32.53 39.96
CA VAL A 170 -14.06 -32.74 39.31
C VAL A 170 -14.13 -33.93 38.37
N SER A 171 -14.72 -35.04 38.75
CA SER A 171 -14.84 -36.20 37.87
C SER A 171 -15.73 -35.99 36.66
N ALA A 172 -16.68 -35.03 36.71
CA ALA A 172 -17.48 -34.62 35.57
C ALA A 172 -16.71 -33.70 34.61
N MET A 173 -15.89 -32.81 35.18
CA MET A 173 -15.16 -31.79 34.42
C MET A 173 -13.88 -32.30 33.76
N GLN A 174 -13.09 -33.11 34.56
CA GLN A 174 -11.75 -33.52 34.18
C GLN A 174 -11.64 -34.09 32.73
N PRO A 175 -12.54 -35.00 32.27
CA PRO A 175 -12.44 -35.55 30.91
C PRO A 175 -12.72 -34.54 29.81
N LYS A 176 -13.37 -33.40 30.13
CA LYS A 176 -13.80 -32.38 29.19
C LYS A 176 -12.92 -31.12 29.23
N ILE A 177 -11.99 -31.01 30.17
CA ILE A 177 -11.08 -29.87 30.29
C ILE A 177 -10.24 -29.67 28.98
N PRO A 178 -9.63 -30.71 28.38
CA PRO A 178 -8.85 -30.57 27.16
C PRO A 178 -9.66 -30.01 26.00
N GLU A 179 -10.88 -30.50 25.80
CA GLU A 179 -11.81 -30.03 24.76
C GLU A 179 -12.08 -28.52 24.91
N ILE A 180 -12.38 -28.07 26.15
CA ILE A 180 -12.64 -26.64 26.43
C ILE A 180 -11.38 -25.79 26.23
N MET A 181 -10.22 -26.27 26.66
CA MET A 181 -8.96 -25.55 26.49
C MET A 181 -8.65 -25.34 24.98
N VAL A 182 -8.83 -26.37 24.16
CA VAL A 182 -8.63 -26.25 22.72
C VAL A 182 -9.67 -25.31 22.10
N ALA A 183 -10.94 -25.40 22.51
CA ALA A 183 -11.99 -24.50 22.03
C ALA A 183 -11.71 -23.02 22.39
N VAL A 184 -11.28 -22.74 23.63
CA VAL A 184 -10.88 -21.38 24.05
C VAL A 184 -9.67 -20.90 23.23
N PHE A 185 -8.67 -21.76 23.04
CA PHE A 185 -7.51 -21.45 22.23
C PHE A 185 -7.89 -21.15 20.77
N LEU A 186 -8.78 -21.96 20.15
CA LEU A 186 -9.32 -21.70 18.81
C LEU A 186 -10.08 -20.37 18.74
N LEU A 187 -10.87 -20.05 19.77
CA LEU A 187 -11.60 -18.79 19.83
C LEU A 187 -10.63 -17.60 19.84
N LEU A 188 -9.61 -17.64 20.69
CA LEU A 188 -8.60 -16.59 20.77
C LEU A 188 -7.80 -16.45 19.48
N THR A 189 -7.36 -17.57 18.89
CA THR A 189 -6.64 -17.55 17.60
C THR A 189 -7.51 -17.05 16.46
N GLY A 190 -8.80 -17.38 16.44
CA GLY A 190 -9.79 -16.84 15.50
C GLY A 190 -9.95 -15.33 15.64
N ILE A 191 -10.03 -14.80 16.87
CA ILE A 191 -10.10 -13.37 17.14
C ILE A 191 -8.80 -12.66 16.68
N CYS A 192 -7.63 -13.18 17.05
CA CYS A 192 -6.34 -12.62 16.64
C CYS A 192 -6.19 -12.60 15.11
N SER A 193 -6.58 -13.68 14.44
CA SER A 193 -6.54 -13.79 12.99
C SER A 193 -7.50 -12.81 12.30
N LEU A 194 -8.68 -12.58 12.88
CA LEU A 194 -9.63 -11.58 12.37
C LEU A 194 -9.08 -10.17 12.53
N LEU A 195 -8.49 -9.84 13.69
CA LEU A 195 -7.83 -8.55 13.92
C LEU A 195 -6.67 -8.34 12.94
N ALA A 196 -5.83 -9.35 12.72
CA ALA A 196 -4.76 -9.31 11.73
C ALA A 196 -5.30 -9.06 10.31
N SER A 197 -6.41 -9.72 9.94
CA SER A 197 -7.10 -9.50 8.67
C SER A 197 -7.57 -8.04 8.49
N ILE A 198 -8.12 -7.46 9.54
CA ILE A 198 -8.57 -6.05 9.54
C ILE A 198 -7.37 -5.11 9.43
N MET A 199 -6.30 -5.35 10.20
CA MET A 199 -5.07 -4.55 10.15
C MET A 199 -4.45 -4.54 8.75
N VAL A 200 -4.31 -5.71 8.12
CA VAL A 200 -3.77 -5.82 6.74
C VAL A 200 -4.64 -5.03 5.75
N LYS A 201 -5.97 -5.10 5.89
CA LYS A 201 -6.87 -4.34 5.02
C LYS A 201 -6.73 -2.82 5.21
N VAL A 202 -6.59 -2.35 6.45
CA VAL A 202 -6.53 -0.91 6.77
C VAL A 202 -5.17 -0.32 6.42
N PHE A 203 -4.07 -0.95 6.85
CA PHE A 203 -2.72 -0.39 6.71
C PHE A 203 -2.07 -0.72 5.37
N ALA A 204 -2.19 -1.97 4.91
CA ALA A 204 -1.62 -2.38 3.65
C ALA A 204 -2.55 -2.18 2.45
N LYS A 205 -3.83 -1.84 2.66
CA LYS A 205 -4.89 -1.72 1.64
C LYS A 205 -5.06 -2.98 0.78
N ILE A 206 -4.64 -4.14 1.30
CA ILE A 206 -4.73 -5.43 0.62
C ILE A 206 -6.00 -6.13 1.11
N SER A 207 -6.87 -6.55 0.18
CA SER A 207 -7.99 -7.43 0.50
C SER A 207 -7.46 -8.84 0.74
N ASN A 208 -7.75 -9.42 1.90
CA ASN A 208 -7.29 -10.76 2.26
C ASN A 208 -8.47 -11.70 2.52
N LYS A 209 -8.21 -13.00 2.36
CA LYS A 209 -9.20 -14.07 2.46
C LYS A 209 -9.38 -14.61 3.89
N LEU A 210 -8.60 -14.10 4.83
CA LEU A 210 -8.50 -14.63 6.20
C LEU A 210 -9.78 -14.41 7.04
N LYS A 211 -10.53 -13.34 6.78
CA LYS A 211 -11.70 -12.95 7.59
C LYS A 211 -12.76 -14.07 7.72
N TYR A 212 -13.05 -14.77 6.62
CA TYR A 212 -14.12 -15.77 6.63
C TYR A 212 -13.71 -17.06 7.31
N ILE A 213 -12.46 -17.50 7.18
CA ILE A 213 -11.96 -18.64 7.95
C ILE A 213 -11.88 -18.32 9.44
N SER A 214 -11.53 -17.08 9.81
CA SER A 214 -11.59 -16.62 11.20
C SER A 214 -13.00 -16.70 11.76
N TYR A 215 -14.01 -16.25 11.02
CA TYR A 215 -15.42 -16.41 11.45
C TYR A 215 -15.80 -17.89 11.60
N THR A 216 -15.41 -18.74 10.65
CA THR A 216 -15.70 -20.17 10.72
C THR A 216 -15.12 -20.80 11.99
N VAL A 217 -13.84 -20.50 12.29
CA VAL A 217 -13.15 -21.02 13.48
C VAL A 217 -13.78 -20.50 14.77
N MET A 218 -14.14 -19.21 14.81
CA MET A 218 -14.81 -18.61 15.99
C MET A 218 -16.20 -19.22 16.22
N ILE A 219 -17.01 -19.41 15.17
CA ILE A 219 -18.34 -20.04 15.26
C ILE A 219 -18.19 -21.47 15.75
N ALA A 220 -17.25 -22.24 15.19
CA ALA A 220 -16.99 -23.62 15.60
C ALA A 220 -16.51 -23.70 17.05
N ALA A 221 -15.56 -22.87 17.46
CA ALA A 221 -15.07 -22.82 18.84
C ALA A 221 -16.19 -22.48 19.84
N PHE A 222 -17.02 -21.49 19.48
CA PHE A 222 -18.14 -21.11 20.32
C PHE A 222 -19.23 -22.20 20.38
N TRP A 223 -19.45 -22.89 19.25
CA TRP A 223 -20.32 -24.08 19.22
C TRP A 223 -19.82 -25.18 20.19
N ILE A 224 -18.54 -25.49 20.16
CA ILE A 224 -17.95 -26.51 21.05
C ILE A 224 -18.18 -26.14 22.51
N LEU A 225 -17.90 -24.87 22.90
CA LEU A 225 -18.13 -24.38 24.26
C LEU A 225 -19.61 -24.48 24.68
N THR A 226 -20.53 -24.16 23.78
CA THR A 226 -21.97 -24.18 24.07
C THR A 226 -22.56 -25.57 24.05
N ASN A 227 -21.96 -26.52 23.33
CA ASN A 227 -22.40 -27.90 23.23
C ASN A 227 -21.77 -28.83 24.27
N SER A 228 -20.71 -28.39 24.95
CA SER A 228 -20.01 -29.19 25.96
C SER A 228 -20.95 -29.67 27.09
N SER A 229 -20.75 -30.91 27.53
CA SER A 229 -21.53 -31.51 28.63
C SER A 229 -21.35 -30.77 29.98
N ILE A 230 -20.24 -30.06 30.14
CA ILE A 230 -19.96 -29.30 31.39
C ILE A 230 -20.31 -27.80 31.25
N ARG A 231 -21.02 -27.38 30.22
CA ARG A 231 -21.48 -25.99 30.03
C ARG A 231 -22.21 -25.38 31.21
N GLN A 232 -22.87 -26.23 32.03
CA GLN A 232 -23.56 -25.82 33.26
C GLN A 232 -22.66 -25.17 34.31
N PHE A 233 -21.34 -25.39 34.24
CA PHE A 233 -20.39 -24.82 35.21
C PHE A 233 -19.92 -23.42 34.84
N TYR A 234 -20.18 -22.98 33.58
CA TYR A 234 -19.75 -21.66 33.11
C TYR A 234 -20.86 -20.84 32.45
N PHE A 235 -22.00 -21.44 32.10
CA PHE A 235 -23.18 -20.71 31.65
C PHE A 235 -24.34 -20.82 32.61
N PRO A 236 -24.97 -19.72 33.04
CA PRO A 236 -26.06 -19.74 33.98
C PRO A 236 -27.39 -20.23 33.40
N ASN A 237 -27.64 -20.03 32.11
CA ASN A 237 -28.89 -20.41 31.43
C ASN A 237 -28.67 -21.53 30.42
N LEU A 238 -28.88 -22.75 30.84
CA LEU A 238 -28.65 -23.95 30.02
C LEU A 238 -29.59 -24.07 28.84
N SER A 239 -30.82 -23.60 28.93
CA SER A 239 -31.80 -23.67 27.87
C SER A 239 -31.37 -22.78 26.68
N THR A 240 -31.04 -21.51 26.98
CA THR A 240 -30.58 -20.56 25.98
C THR A 240 -29.27 -21.02 25.32
N VAL A 241 -28.35 -21.57 26.11
CA VAL A 241 -27.04 -22.03 25.59
C VAL A 241 -27.20 -23.26 24.70
N ARG A 242 -28.10 -24.18 25.02
CA ARG A 242 -28.44 -25.32 24.16
C ARG A 242 -28.98 -24.84 22.79
N ASP A 243 -29.94 -23.92 22.84
CA ASP A 243 -30.54 -23.38 21.62
C ASP A 243 -29.54 -22.65 20.76
N LEU A 244 -28.62 -21.87 21.40
CA LEU A 244 -27.51 -21.22 20.76
C LEU A 244 -26.56 -22.23 20.07
N ALA A 245 -26.26 -23.36 20.71
CA ALA A 245 -25.42 -24.40 20.11
C ALA A 245 -26.01 -24.91 18.78
N TYR A 246 -27.29 -25.19 18.73
CA TYR A 246 -27.97 -25.62 17.49
C TYR A 246 -27.94 -24.53 16.41
N MET A 247 -28.14 -23.27 16.79
CA MET A 247 -28.09 -22.14 15.87
C MET A 247 -26.69 -21.95 15.28
N LEU A 248 -25.64 -22.09 16.10
CA LEU A 248 -24.25 -21.98 15.63
C LEU A 248 -23.89 -23.04 14.59
N VAL A 249 -24.33 -24.29 14.78
CA VAL A 249 -24.12 -25.33 13.77
C VAL A 249 -24.75 -24.98 12.44
N GLY A 250 -25.98 -24.43 12.44
CA GLY A 250 -26.63 -24.00 11.21
C GLY A 250 -25.92 -22.86 10.46
N MET A 251 -25.09 -22.06 11.14
CA MET A 251 -24.31 -20.99 10.52
C MET A 251 -22.98 -21.46 9.92
N LEU A 252 -22.41 -22.59 10.37
CA LEU A 252 -21.11 -23.08 9.91
C LEU A 252 -21.01 -23.29 8.39
N PRO A 253 -21.97 -23.95 7.72
CA PRO A 253 -21.92 -24.16 6.28
C PRO A 253 -21.86 -22.86 5.49
N ILE A 254 -22.57 -21.83 5.96
CA ILE A 254 -22.59 -20.50 5.33
C ILE A 254 -21.21 -19.86 5.42
N ALA A 255 -20.59 -19.88 6.59
CA ALA A 255 -19.26 -19.31 6.82
C ALA A 255 -18.18 -20.03 5.97
N ILE A 256 -18.25 -21.36 5.91
CA ILE A 256 -17.32 -22.16 5.09
C ILE A 256 -17.48 -21.87 3.58
N MET A 257 -18.73 -21.78 3.09
CA MET A 257 -18.98 -21.46 1.68
C MET A 257 -18.48 -20.07 1.31
N LEU A 258 -18.63 -19.07 2.20
CA LEU A 258 -18.06 -17.73 2.01
C LEU A 258 -16.53 -17.79 1.93
N TYR A 259 -15.89 -18.56 2.81
CA TYR A 259 -14.45 -18.74 2.79
C TYR A 259 -13.96 -19.40 1.49
N ILE A 260 -14.59 -20.49 1.07
CA ILE A 260 -14.17 -21.21 -0.13
C ILE A 260 -14.38 -20.36 -1.39
N ASN A 261 -15.50 -19.66 -1.49
CA ASN A 261 -15.76 -18.74 -2.62
C ASN A 261 -14.70 -17.65 -2.73
N ASP A 262 -14.31 -17.06 -1.60
CA ASP A 262 -13.27 -16.02 -1.58
C ASP A 262 -11.88 -16.62 -1.87
N LEU A 263 -11.60 -17.84 -1.37
CA LEU A 263 -10.38 -18.59 -1.63
C LEU A 263 -10.19 -18.89 -3.13
N GLN A 264 -11.25 -19.27 -3.83
CA GLN A 264 -11.29 -19.52 -5.26
C GLN A 264 -11.37 -18.23 -6.11
N ASN A 265 -11.04 -17.07 -5.57
CA ASN A 265 -11.07 -15.75 -6.22
C ASN A 265 -12.43 -15.45 -6.88
N LYS A 266 -13.53 -15.88 -6.24
CA LYS A 266 -14.92 -15.73 -6.71
C LYS A 266 -15.19 -16.31 -8.10
N ARG A 267 -14.35 -17.27 -8.57
CA ARG A 267 -14.48 -17.92 -9.87
C ARG A 267 -15.85 -18.61 -10.05
N TYR A 268 -16.43 -19.11 -8.95
CA TYR A 268 -17.73 -19.78 -8.91
C TYR A 268 -18.79 -18.98 -8.14
N ASP A 269 -18.66 -17.66 -8.08
CA ASP A 269 -19.47 -16.78 -7.25
C ASP A 269 -20.99 -16.97 -7.42
N LYS A 270 -21.48 -17.13 -8.66
CA LYS A 270 -22.91 -17.38 -8.91
C LYS A 270 -23.42 -18.65 -8.23
N VAL A 271 -22.62 -19.72 -8.26
CA VAL A 271 -23.01 -21.01 -7.68
C VAL A 271 -22.97 -20.95 -6.15
N TYR A 272 -21.91 -20.36 -5.58
CA TYR A 272 -21.82 -20.18 -4.13
C TYR A 272 -22.89 -19.23 -3.60
N ARG A 273 -23.23 -18.15 -4.30
CA ARG A 273 -24.34 -17.28 -3.90
C ARG A 273 -25.67 -18.03 -3.81
N VAL A 274 -25.96 -18.89 -4.76
CA VAL A 274 -27.17 -19.73 -4.69
C VAL A 274 -27.12 -20.66 -3.48
N GLY A 275 -26.00 -21.40 -3.28
CA GLY A 275 -25.84 -22.30 -2.14
C GLY A 275 -25.98 -21.57 -0.81
N ILE A 276 -25.33 -20.42 -0.65
CA ILE A 276 -25.40 -19.57 0.56
C ILE A 276 -26.83 -19.08 0.79
N SER A 277 -27.54 -18.64 -0.27
CA SER A 277 -28.92 -18.15 -0.16
C SER A 277 -29.87 -19.28 0.26
N VAL A 278 -29.71 -20.48 -0.28
CA VAL A 278 -30.49 -21.65 0.12
C VAL A 278 -30.21 -22.02 1.57
N SER A 279 -28.95 -22.09 1.97
CA SER A 279 -28.55 -22.39 3.35
C SER A 279 -29.07 -21.35 4.34
N PHE A 280 -29.04 -20.06 3.95
CA PHE A 280 -29.61 -19.00 4.77
C PHE A 280 -31.13 -19.11 4.92
N LEU A 281 -31.84 -19.49 3.84
CA LEU A 281 -33.27 -19.77 3.88
C LEU A 281 -33.59 -20.94 4.80
N LEU A 282 -32.84 -22.04 4.70
CA LEU A 282 -33.00 -23.21 5.58
C LEU A 282 -32.78 -22.84 7.04
N TYR A 283 -31.74 -22.07 7.32
CA TYR A 283 -31.45 -21.56 8.67
C TYR A 283 -32.58 -20.67 9.19
N PHE A 284 -33.11 -19.77 8.36
CA PHE A 284 -34.23 -18.90 8.74
C PHE A 284 -35.49 -19.68 9.02
N VAL A 285 -35.81 -20.67 8.17
CA VAL A 285 -36.98 -21.56 8.36
C VAL A 285 -36.84 -22.35 9.65
N MET A 286 -35.66 -22.92 9.91
CA MET A 286 -35.35 -23.64 11.14
C MET A 286 -35.62 -22.76 12.37
N SER A 287 -35.09 -21.55 12.36
CA SER A 287 -35.20 -20.59 13.47
C SER A 287 -36.68 -20.15 13.66
N ALA A 288 -37.37 -19.85 12.58
CA ALA A 288 -38.78 -19.41 12.62
C ALA A 288 -39.72 -20.51 13.13
N VAL A 289 -39.58 -21.74 12.61
CA VAL A 289 -40.39 -22.90 13.04
C VAL A 289 -40.20 -23.16 14.54
N TYR A 290 -38.94 -23.06 15.02
CA TYR A 290 -38.62 -23.22 16.43
C TYR A 290 -39.21 -22.09 17.28
N MET A 291 -39.04 -20.82 16.89
CA MET A 291 -39.56 -19.68 17.63
C MET A 291 -41.09 -19.67 17.72
N LEU A 292 -41.77 -20.19 16.67
CA LEU A 292 -43.22 -20.32 16.66
C LEU A 292 -43.74 -21.53 17.48
N GLY A 293 -42.84 -22.38 18.02
CA GLY A 293 -43.18 -23.53 18.87
C GLY A 293 -43.71 -24.74 18.10
N PHE A 294 -43.49 -24.84 16.77
CA PHE A 294 -44.01 -25.95 15.98
C PHE A 294 -43.13 -27.21 16.07
N ALA A 295 -41.83 -27.07 16.33
CA ALA A 295 -40.94 -28.20 16.51
C ALA A 295 -39.72 -27.83 17.35
N SER A 296 -39.11 -28.84 17.99
CA SER A 296 -37.83 -28.68 18.71
C SER A 296 -36.67 -28.51 17.75
N LEU A 297 -35.62 -27.77 18.15
CA LEU A 297 -34.42 -27.62 17.33
C LEU A 297 -33.75 -28.96 16.98
N SER A 298 -33.78 -29.93 17.88
CA SER A 298 -33.25 -31.28 17.62
C SER A 298 -33.92 -31.96 16.43
N ASN A 299 -35.24 -31.82 16.30
CA ASN A 299 -36.00 -32.39 15.15
C ASN A 299 -35.76 -31.63 13.85
N LEU A 300 -35.33 -30.37 13.94
CA LEU A 300 -35.04 -29.48 12.79
C LEU A 300 -33.57 -29.55 12.32
N MET A 301 -32.71 -30.30 12.99
CA MET A 301 -31.30 -30.46 12.65
C MET A 301 -31.07 -30.96 11.22
N LEU A 302 -32.04 -31.73 10.68
CA LEU A 302 -31.99 -32.18 9.27
C LEU A 302 -31.82 -31.02 8.28
N LEU A 303 -32.35 -29.83 8.59
CA LEU A 303 -32.18 -28.64 7.74
C LEU A 303 -30.73 -28.15 7.73
N SER A 304 -30.06 -28.24 8.89
CA SER A 304 -28.61 -27.93 8.99
C SER A 304 -27.78 -28.98 8.25
N ASP A 305 -28.14 -30.26 8.35
CA ASP A 305 -27.44 -31.36 7.64
C ASP A 305 -27.53 -31.20 6.13
N ILE A 306 -28.71 -30.81 5.62
CA ILE A 306 -28.90 -30.48 4.19
C ILE A 306 -27.97 -29.31 3.80
N SER A 307 -27.86 -28.28 4.62
CA SER A 307 -26.97 -27.15 4.35
C SER A 307 -25.49 -27.56 4.32
N ILE A 308 -25.08 -28.46 5.23
CA ILE A 308 -23.72 -29.03 5.25
C ILE A 308 -23.46 -29.84 3.99
N LEU A 309 -24.43 -30.65 3.55
CA LEU A 309 -24.35 -31.43 2.33
C LEU A 309 -24.19 -30.52 1.09
N ILE A 310 -24.97 -29.45 1.01
CA ILE A 310 -24.85 -28.45 -0.06
C ILE A 310 -23.43 -27.88 -0.10
N ALA A 311 -22.92 -27.41 1.04
CA ALA A 311 -21.59 -26.85 1.14
C ALA A 311 -20.51 -27.84 0.70
N THR A 312 -20.64 -29.11 1.13
CA THR A 312 -19.70 -30.19 0.80
C THR A 312 -19.70 -30.51 -0.69
N VAL A 313 -20.88 -30.67 -1.29
CA VAL A 313 -21.01 -30.96 -2.72
C VAL A 313 -20.45 -29.83 -3.57
N LEU A 314 -20.78 -28.57 -3.23
CA LEU A 314 -20.25 -27.40 -3.93
C LEU A 314 -18.73 -27.33 -3.84
N PHE A 315 -18.18 -27.58 -2.65
CA PHE A 315 -16.73 -27.63 -2.47
C PHE A 315 -16.07 -28.70 -3.34
N VAL A 316 -16.53 -29.94 -3.26
CA VAL A 316 -15.97 -31.07 -4.02
C VAL A 316 -16.00 -30.80 -5.52
N VAL A 317 -17.14 -30.33 -6.05
CA VAL A 317 -17.30 -30.05 -7.49
C VAL A 317 -16.38 -28.89 -7.94
N THR A 318 -16.35 -27.80 -7.21
CA THR A 318 -15.53 -26.63 -7.59
C THR A 318 -14.05 -26.89 -7.40
N PHE A 319 -13.66 -27.64 -6.36
CA PHE A 319 -12.28 -28.06 -6.12
C PHE A 319 -11.78 -29.01 -7.22
N ALA A 320 -12.59 -29.98 -7.63
CA ALA A 320 -12.24 -30.87 -8.73
C ALA A 320 -12.03 -30.12 -10.05
N LYS A 321 -12.85 -29.12 -10.34
CA LYS A 321 -12.66 -28.24 -11.51
C LYS A 321 -11.37 -27.42 -11.42
N ASP A 322 -11.06 -26.82 -10.25
CA ASP A 322 -9.84 -26.07 -10.03
C ASP A 322 -8.59 -26.96 -10.11
N TYR A 323 -8.69 -28.20 -9.63
CA TYR A 323 -7.62 -29.19 -9.72
C TYR A 323 -7.32 -29.54 -11.19
N LEU A 324 -8.35 -29.84 -11.98
CA LEU A 324 -8.20 -30.18 -13.40
C LEU A 324 -7.70 -29.00 -14.25
N SER A 325 -8.06 -27.77 -13.89
CA SER A 325 -7.58 -26.56 -14.56
C SER A 325 -6.21 -26.07 -14.08
N GLY A 326 -5.65 -26.67 -13.02
CA GLY A 326 -4.41 -26.23 -12.39
C GLY A 326 -4.52 -25.00 -11.48
N ALA A 327 -5.73 -24.45 -11.32
CA ALA A 327 -5.99 -23.24 -10.55
C ALA A 327 -5.78 -23.43 -9.03
N VAL A 328 -5.75 -24.65 -8.52
CA VAL A 328 -5.39 -24.96 -7.12
C VAL A 328 -4.02 -24.41 -6.73
N ARG A 329 -3.11 -24.20 -7.70
CA ARG A 329 -1.79 -23.63 -7.44
C ARG A 329 -1.83 -22.22 -6.80
N GLU A 330 -2.89 -21.46 -7.07
CA GLU A 330 -3.07 -20.09 -6.52
C GLU A 330 -3.31 -20.10 -5.00
N TYR A 331 -3.88 -21.19 -4.46
CA TYR A 331 -4.24 -21.32 -3.05
C TYR A 331 -3.90 -22.69 -2.43
N TRP A 332 -2.86 -23.34 -2.94
CA TRP A 332 -2.50 -24.71 -2.59
C TRP A 332 -2.27 -24.95 -1.08
N LEU A 333 -1.71 -23.94 -0.37
CA LEU A 333 -1.52 -24.02 1.09
C LEU A 333 -2.85 -24.09 1.84
N SER A 334 -3.80 -23.25 1.46
CA SER A 334 -5.14 -23.27 2.05
C SER A 334 -5.90 -24.54 1.65
N ALA A 335 -5.66 -25.05 0.45
CA ALA A 335 -6.23 -26.33 -0.01
C ALA A 335 -5.73 -27.51 0.85
N ILE A 336 -4.44 -27.54 1.22
CA ILE A 336 -3.89 -28.52 2.17
C ILE A 336 -4.57 -28.39 3.54
N GLY A 337 -4.78 -27.15 4.02
CA GLY A 337 -5.51 -26.89 5.26
C GLY A 337 -6.93 -27.49 5.25
N LEU A 338 -7.68 -27.24 4.17
CA LEU A 338 -9.03 -27.79 4.00
C LEU A 338 -9.02 -29.32 3.88
N ALA A 339 -8.06 -29.90 3.15
CA ALA A 339 -7.90 -31.34 3.07
C ALA A 339 -7.61 -31.98 4.43
N GLY A 340 -6.77 -31.30 5.25
CA GLY A 340 -6.50 -31.72 6.64
C GLY A 340 -7.75 -31.69 7.51
N LEU A 341 -8.58 -30.65 7.38
CA LEU A 341 -9.86 -30.57 8.10
C LEU A 341 -10.82 -31.68 7.70
N VAL A 342 -10.96 -31.96 6.39
CA VAL A 342 -11.80 -33.05 5.89
C VAL A 342 -11.30 -34.40 6.40
N PHE A 343 -9.99 -34.62 6.36
CA PHE A 343 -9.38 -35.87 6.86
C PHE A 343 -9.61 -36.04 8.37
N ALA A 344 -9.42 -34.99 9.16
CA ALA A 344 -9.70 -35.03 10.59
C ALA A 344 -11.17 -35.33 10.88
N SER A 345 -12.10 -34.73 10.11
CA SER A 345 -13.53 -34.98 10.23
C SER A 345 -13.92 -36.42 9.89
N LEU A 346 -13.28 -37.01 8.86
CA LEU A 346 -13.51 -38.41 8.48
C LEU A 346 -13.01 -39.38 9.55
N ILE A 347 -11.83 -39.13 10.11
CA ILE A 347 -11.31 -39.94 11.23
C ILE A 347 -12.25 -39.82 12.44
N GLN A 348 -12.68 -38.59 12.76
CA GLN A 348 -13.61 -38.37 13.88
C GLN A 348 -14.91 -39.18 13.69
N LEU A 349 -15.46 -39.18 12.46
CA LEU A 349 -16.66 -39.93 12.13
C LEU A 349 -16.42 -41.47 12.27
N LEU A 350 -15.27 -41.96 11.83
CA LEU A 350 -14.88 -43.36 12.00
C LEU A 350 -14.76 -43.73 13.49
N CYS A 351 -14.12 -42.90 14.29
CA CYS A 351 -14.01 -43.09 15.73
C CYS A 351 -15.39 -43.10 16.40
N PHE A 352 -16.31 -42.23 16.01
CA PHE A 352 -17.68 -42.17 16.50
C PHE A 352 -18.46 -43.44 16.18
N ILE A 353 -18.26 -44.04 14.99
CA ILE A 353 -18.91 -45.28 14.56
C ILE A 353 -18.30 -46.51 15.26
N MET A 354 -17.00 -46.53 15.51
CA MET A 354 -16.28 -47.71 15.99
C MET A 354 -16.15 -47.77 17.53
N MET A 355 -16.16 -46.60 18.18
CA MET A 355 -16.00 -46.47 19.62
C MET A 355 -17.29 -45.95 20.24
N GLU A 356 -17.92 -46.71 21.09
CA GLU A 356 -19.13 -46.28 21.82
C GLU A 356 -18.88 -45.16 22.85
N ASP A 357 -17.60 -44.77 23.05
CA ASP A 357 -17.20 -43.78 24.07
C ASP A 357 -17.21 -42.34 23.53
N ASP A 358 -17.97 -41.50 24.20
CA ASP A 358 -18.04 -40.02 24.00
C ASP A 358 -16.75 -39.27 24.36
N LEU A 359 -15.66 -39.97 24.71
CA LEU A 359 -14.47 -39.37 25.32
C LEU A 359 -13.67 -38.51 24.34
N TYR A 360 -13.72 -38.77 23.05
CA TYR A 360 -12.92 -38.09 22.02
C TYR A 360 -13.78 -37.27 21.03
N ASN A 361 -15.01 -36.99 21.33
CA ASN A 361 -15.93 -36.30 20.45
C ASN A 361 -15.49 -34.83 20.23
N GLY A 362 -14.98 -34.53 19.04
CA GLY A 362 -14.71 -33.17 18.60
C GLY A 362 -13.22 -32.78 18.47
N ILE A 363 -12.33 -33.32 19.29
CA ILE A 363 -10.92 -32.91 19.37
C ILE A 363 -10.19 -32.98 18.02
N LEU A 364 -10.41 -34.02 17.22
CA LEU A 364 -9.76 -34.15 15.90
C LEU A 364 -10.22 -33.08 14.92
N VAL A 365 -11.50 -32.73 14.95
CA VAL A 365 -12.03 -31.64 14.11
C VAL A 365 -11.48 -30.30 14.55
N GLU A 366 -11.29 -30.10 15.88
CA GLU A 366 -10.68 -28.90 16.44
C GLU A 366 -9.24 -28.71 15.94
N PHE A 367 -8.43 -29.77 15.96
CA PHE A 367 -7.10 -29.79 15.38
C PHE A 367 -7.13 -29.54 13.86
N GLY A 368 -8.10 -30.11 13.15
CA GLY A 368 -8.30 -29.86 11.72
C GLY A 368 -8.64 -28.40 11.43
N LEU A 369 -9.47 -27.77 12.25
CA LEU A 369 -9.78 -26.32 12.14
C LEU A 369 -8.57 -25.46 12.42
N PHE A 370 -7.80 -25.78 13.48
CA PHE A 370 -6.56 -25.07 13.78
C PHE A 370 -5.53 -25.19 12.65
N PHE A 371 -5.36 -26.40 12.11
CA PHE A 371 -4.48 -26.62 10.96
C PHE A 371 -4.93 -25.85 9.72
N CYS A 372 -6.24 -25.85 9.44
CA CYS A 372 -6.81 -25.07 8.35
C CYS A 372 -6.58 -23.56 8.51
N LEU A 373 -6.79 -23.03 9.71
CA LEU A 373 -6.51 -21.62 10.01
C LEU A 373 -5.02 -21.29 9.86
N THR A 374 -4.14 -22.15 10.36
CA THR A 374 -2.69 -21.97 10.25
C THR A 374 -2.26 -21.92 8.78
N MET A 375 -2.74 -22.85 7.95
CA MET A 375 -2.44 -22.85 6.51
C MET A 375 -3.00 -21.62 5.79
N ALA A 376 -4.17 -21.12 6.21
CA ALA A 376 -4.74 -19.89 5.67
C ALA A 376 -3.90 -18.66 6.05
N VAL A 377 -3.38 -18.58 7.27
CA VAL A 377 -2.47 -17.51 7.73
C VAL A 377 -1.16 -17.56 6.96
N VAL A 378 -0.56 -18.74 6.80
CA VAL A 378 0.68 -18.92 6.02
C VAL A 378 0.48 -18.50 4.57
N ASN A 379 -0.66 -18.86 3.96
CA ASN A 379 -1.00 -18.43 2.60
C ASN A 379 -1.14 -16.91 2.49
N MET A 380 -1.77 -16.26 3.47
CA MET A 380 -1.90 -14.79 3.51
C MET A 380 -0.52 -14.12 3.61
N VAL A 381 0.34 -14.62 4.50
CA VAL A 381 1.71 -14.07 4.66
C VAL A 381 2.50 -14.19 3.36
N LYS A 382 2.41 -15.35 2.69
CA LYS A 382 3.04 -15.55 1.39
C LYS A 382 2.50 -14.55 0.35
N GLU A 383 1.19 -14.39 0.23
CA GLU A 383 0.56 -13.46 -0.71
C GLU A 383 1.04 -12.01 -0.47
N ILE A 384 1.18 -11.59 0.79
CA ILE A 384 1.71 -10.26 1.15
C ILE A 384 3.17 -10.11 0.73
N ILE A 385 3.99 -11.15 0.94
CA ILE A 385 5.41 -11.14 0.55
C ILE A 385 5.53 -11.04 -0.98
N ASP A 386 4.78 -11.84 -1.71
CA ASP A 386 4.79 -11.85 -3.17
C ASP A 386 4.40 -10.48 -3.75
N ILE A 387 3.30 -9.86 -3.27
CA ILE A 387 2.87 -8.52 -3.67
C ILE A 387 3.94 -7.46 -3.35
N ASN A 388 4.55 -7.53 -2.16
CA ASN A 388 5.57 -6.57 -1.77
C ASN A 388 6.86 -6.72 -2.58
N THR A 389 7.22 -7.94 -2.95
CA THR A 389 8.36 -8.22 -3.82
C THR A 389 8.14 -7.66 -5.21
N GLU A 390 6.98 -7.94 -5.82
CA GLU A 390 6.61 -7.45 -7.14
C GLU A 390 6.58 -5.90 -7.18
N LYS A 391 6.02 -5.28 -6.16
CA LYS A 391 6.03 -3.82 -6.01
C LYS A 391 7.45 -3.25 -5.94
N ASN A 392 8.33 -3.89 -5.15
CA ASN A 392 9.71 -3.45 -5.00
C ASN A 392 10.52 -3.64 -6.29
N GLU A 393 10.27 -4.71 -7.05
CA GLU A 393 10.90 -4.93 -8.36
C GLU A 393 10.45 -3.86 -9.37
N ALA A 394 9.16 -3.54 -9.41
CA ALA A 394 8.63 -2.49 -10.27
C ALA A 394 9.23 -1.10 -9.93
N LEU A 395 9.35 -0.77 -8.63
CA LEU A 395 10.00 0.47 -8.19
C LEU A 395 11.47 0.52 -8.60
N ARG A 396 12.23 -0.57 -8.40
CA ARG A 396 13.64 -0.65 -8.80
C ARG A 396 13.83 -0.52 -10.32
N ALA A 397 12.94 -1.13 -11.10
CA ALA A 397 12.99 -0.99 -12.56
C ALA A 397 12.73 0.47 -13.00
N GLY A 398 11.79 1.16 -12.34
CA GLY A 398 11.53 2.59 -12.56
C GLY A 398 12.75 3.47 -12.21
N ASP A 399 13.36 3.23 -11.04
CA ASP A 399 14.56 3.97 -10.62
C ASP A 399 15.74 3.74 -11.56
N ALA A 400 15.98 2.49 -11.98
CA ALA A 400 17.04 2.15 -12.91
C ALA A 400 16.84 2.83 -14.29
N LYS A 401 15.60 2.89 -14.78
CA LYS A 401 15.24 3.60 -16.03
C LYS A 401 15.53 5.10 -15.93
N ALA A 402 15.11 5.73 -14.81
CA ALA A 402 15.36 7.17 -14.61
C ALA A 402 16.84 7.49 -14.50
N GLN A 403 17.62 6.69 -13.76
CA GLN A 403 19.06 6.83 -13.62
C GLN A 403 19.80 6.66 -14.96
N PHE A 404 19.40 5.66 -15.76
CA PHE A 404 19.96 5.43 -17.08
C PHE A 404 19.77 6.64 -18.01
N LEU A 405 18.55 7.19 -18.07
CA LEU A 405 18.24 8.35 -18.89
C LEU A 405 19.01 9.61 -18.44
N ALA A 406 19.14 9.82 -17.12
CA ALA A 406 19.92 10.92 -16.57
C ALA A 406 21.41 10.84 -16.99
N ASN A 407 22.02 9.66 -16.84
CA ASN A 407 23.40 9.44 -17.24
C ASN A 407 23.59 9.61 -18.75
N MET A 408 22.70 9.00 -19.58
CA MET A 408 22.76 9.13 -21.03
C MET A 408 22.64 10.58 -21.50
N SER A 409 21.80 11.39 -20.86
CA SER A 409 21.71 12.80 -21.21
C SER A 409 23.01 13.55 -20.98
N HIS A 410 23.68 13.29 -19.87
CA HIS A 410 24.97 13.93 -19.60
C HIS A 410 26.01 13.49 -20.63
N GLU A 411 26.08 12.20 -20.95
CA GLU A 411 27.00 11.67 -21.94
C GLU A 411 26.73 12.15 -23.36
N ILE A 412 25.49 12.47 -23.73
CA ILE A 412 25.14 13.03 -25.05
C ILE A 412 25.32 14.55 -25.05
N ARG A 413 25.03 15.26 -23.96
CA ARG A 413 25.19 16.73 -23.89
C ARG A 413 26.64 17.17 -24.10
N THR A 414 27.59 16.44 -23.54
CA THR A 414 29.01 16.75 -23.59
C THR A 414 29.57 16.83 -25.04
N PRO A 415 29.42 15.79 -25.90
CA PRO A 415 29.92 15.87 -27.29
C PRO A 415 29.14 16.92 -28.14
N ILE A 416 27.84 17.11 -27.86
CA ILE A 416 27.06 18.13 -28.60
C ILE A 416 27.54 19.52 -28.26
N ASN A 417 27.81 19.82 -27.00
CA ASN A 417 28.36 21.12 -26.60
C ASN A 417 29.72 21.37 -27.20
N ALA A 418 30.58 20.33 -27.33
CA ALA A 418 31.85 20.43 -28.02
C ALA A 418 31.67 20.77 -29.49
N VAL A 419 30.73 20.10 -30.20
CA VAL A 419 30.40 20.41 -31.60
C VAL A 419 29.91 21.85 -31.75
N LEU A 420 29.02 22.32 -30.87
CA LEU A 420 28.49 23.68 -30.88
C LEU A 420 29.60 24.71 -30.61
N GLY A 421 30.52 24.43 -29.66
CA GLY A 421 31.67 25.29 -29.39
C GLY A 421 32.63 25.43 -30.56
N MET A 422 32.96 24.31 -31.24
CA MET A 422 33.78 24.37 -32.47
C MET A 422 33.05 25.11 -33.60
N ASN A 423 31.77 24.88 -33.76
CA ASN A 423 30.98 25.55 -34.76
C ASN A 423 30.91 27.07 -34.56
N GLU A 424 30.87 27.52 -33.30
CA GLU A 424 30.95 28.94 -32.95
C GLU A 424 32.30 29.54 -33.37
N MET A 425 33.41 28.80 -33.24
CA MET A 425 34.72 29.23 -33.74
C MET A 425 34.72 29.34 -35.28
N ILE A 426 34.09 28.39 -35.99
CA ILE A 426 33.95 28.46 -37.46
C ILE A 426 33.16 29.72 -37.84
N LEU A 427 32.05 30.02 -37.18
CA LEU A 427 31.24 31.21 -37.48
C LEU A 427 32.00 32.53 -37.31
N ARG A 428 33.01 32.53 -36.43
CA ARG A 428 33.81 33.73 -36.13
C ARG A 428 35.01 33.92 -37.07
N GLU A 429 35.66 32.80 -37.43
CA GLU A 429 36.91 32.87 -38.21
C GLU A 429 36.65 32.82 -39.74
N GLU A 430 35.56 32.24 -40.18
CA GLU A 430 35.24 32.01 -41.57
C GLU A 430 34.70 33.30 -42.23
N LYS A 431 35.19 33.57 -43.45
CA LYS A 431 34.73 34.70 -44.27
C LYS A 431 33.83 34.29 -45.42
N ASP A 432 33.82 33.00 -45.79
CA ASP A 432 32.97 32.47 -46.85
C ASP A 432 31.52 32.33 -46.32
N GLU A 433 30.60 33.06 -46.95
CA GLU A 433 29.17 33.06 -46.57
C GLU A 433 28.50 31.70 -46.76
N GLN A 434 29.01 30.85 -47.68
CA GLN A 434 28.48 29.50 -47.85
C GLN A 434 28.88 28.59 -46.70
N VAL A 435 30.11 28.68 -46.23
CA VAL A 435 30.62 27.93 -45.06
C VAL A 435 29.93 28.41 -43.79
N LYS A 436 29.71 29.71 -43.63
CA LYS A 436 28.89 30.25 -42.50
C LYS A 436 27.46 29.69 -42.54
N GLY A 437 26.85 29.57 -43.74
CA GLY A 437 25.53 28.97 -43.89
C GLY A 437 25.48 27.53 -43.38
N TYR A 438 26.52 26.74 -43.68
CA TYR A 438 26.61 25.37 -43.12
C TYR A 438 26.79 25.38 -41.61
N ALA A 439 27.60 26.28 -41.08
CA ALA A 439 27.85 26.44 -39.66
C ALA A 439 26.55 26.85 -38.91
N TYR A 440 25.75 27.78 -39.44
CA TYR A 440 24.43 28.11 -38.87
C TYR A 440 23.48 26.90 -38.84
N ASN A 441 23.49 26.08 -39.92
CA ASN A 441 22.69 24.86 -39.94
C ASN A 441 23.14 23.84 -38.87
N ILE A 442 24.44 23.66 -38.65
CA ILE A 442 24.99 22.80 -37.60
C ILE A 442 24.59 23.33 -36.22
N GLN A 443 24.67 24.65 -36.02
CA GLN A 443 24.26 25.28 -34.77
C GLN A 443 22.77 25.04 -34.46
N ALA A 444 21.92 25.24 -35.46
CA ALA A 444 20.49 25.02 -35.33
C ALA A 444 20.15 23.55 -34.98
N ALA A 445 20.77 22.61 -35.72
CA ALA A 445 20.60 21.17 -35.47
C ALA A 445 21.08 20.75 -34.08
N GLY A 446 22.26 21.24 -33.64
CA GLY A 446 22.81 20.94 -32.29
C GLY A 446 21.92 21.48 -31.16
N LYS A 447 21.40 22.72 -31.28
CA LYS A 447 20.48 23.30 -30.31
C LYS A 447 19.14 22.53 -30.27
N SER A 448 18.62 22.10 -31.44
CA SER A 448 17.41 21.28 -31.54
C SER A 448 17.59 19.93 -30.82
N LEU A 449 18.75 19.27 -31.00
CA LEU A 449 19.05 18.00 -30.38
C LEU A 449 19.18 18.12 -28.85
N LEU A 450 19.80 19.17 -28.31
CA LEU A 450 19.85 19.46 -26.87
C LEU A 450 18.44 19.69 -26.30
N GLY A 451 17.59 20.39 -27.04
CA GLY A 451 16.18 20.57 -26.67
C GLY A 451 15.45 19.23 -26.52
N LEU A 452 15.61 18.35 -27.51
CA LEU A 452 15.03 16.98 -27.48
C LEU A 452 15.47 16.17 -26.28
N ILE A 453 16.76 16.20 -25.96
CA ILE A 453 17.30 15.45 -24.80
C ILE A 453 16.74 15.99 -23.49
N ASN A 454 16.65 17.31 -23.36
CA ASN A 454 16.06 17.93 -22.17
C ASN A 454 14.56 17.59 -22.03
N ASP A 455 13.80 17.56 -23.14
CA ASP A 455 12.39 17.13 -23.13
C ASP A 455 12.25 15.68 -22.66
N ILE A 456 13.11 14.76 -23.13
CA ILE A 456 13.11 13.35 -22.71
C ILE A 456 13.46 13.22 -21.22
N LEU A 457 14.40 14.03 -20.72
CA LEU A 457 14.74 14.05 -19.29
C LEU A 457 13.60 14.58 -18.43
N ASP A 458 12.99 15.71 -18.84
CA ASP A 458 11.88 16.29 -18.14
C ASP A 458 10.71 15.28 -18.08
N PHE A 459 10.40 14.63 -19.21
CA PHE A 459 9.42 13.54 -19.27
C PHE A 459 9.75 12.40 -18.29
N SER A 460 11.02 11.94 -18.26
CA SER A 460 11.45 10.86 -17.35
C SER A 460 11.37 11.24 -15.88
N LYS A 461 11.71 12.49 -15.53
CA LYS A 461 11.59 13.00 -14.15
C LYS A 461 10.13 13.11 -13.70
N ILE A 462 9.25 13.53 -14.60
CA ILE A 462 7.81 13.60 -14.37
C ILE A 462 7.24 12.20 -14.18
N ASP A 463 7.51 11.27 -15.12
CA ASP A 463 7.01 9.88 -15.08
C ASP A 463 7.44 9.13 -13.81
N SER A 464 8.65 9.43 -13.30
CA SER A 464 9.17 8.87 -12.04
C SER A 464 8.76 9.63 -10.77
N GLY A 465 8.00 10.72 -10.88
CA GLY A 465 7.60 11.58 -9.75
C GLY A 465 8.78 12.32 -9.09
N LYS A 466 9.91 12.46 -9.78
CA LYS A 466 11.13 13.13 -9.28
C LYS A 466 11.31 14.56 -9.79
N MET A 467 10.29 15.12 -10.46
CA MET A 467 10.30 16.51 -10.87
C MET A 467 10.00 17.39 -9.65
N GLU A 468 10.93 18.29 -9.37
CA GLU A 468 10.79 19.25 -8.29
C GLU A 468 10.41 20.62 -8.86
N ILE A 469 9.50 21.33 -8.18
CA ILE A 469 9.13 22.70 -8.44
C ILE A 469 9.94 23.59 -7.47
N VAL A 470 10.73 24.50 -8.04
CA VAL A 470 11.59 25.40 -7.25
C VAL A 470 10.99 26.80 -7.29
N GLU A 471 10.30 27.14 -6.22
CA GLU A 471 9.62 28.42 -6.11
C GLU A 471 10.58 29.51 -5.61
N VAL A 472 10.60 30.64 -6.31
CA VAL A 472 11.42 31.81 -6.00
C VAL A 472 10.61 33.10 -6.19
N GLU A 473 11.06 34.19 -5.56
CA GLU A 473 10.52 35.52 -5.82
C GLU A 473 10.98 36.01 -7.20
N TYR A 474 10.05 36.43 -8.06
CA TYR A 474 10.40 36.97 -9.36
C TYR A 474 9.50 38.11 -9.81
N PRO A 475 10.08 39.12 -10.55
CA PRO A 475 9.31 40.19 -11.16
C PRO A 475 8.57 39.71 -12.41
N ILE A 476 7.26 39.92 -12.48
CA ILE A 476 6.45 39.52 -13.66
C ILE A 476 6.92 40.18 -14.96
N VAL A 477 7.38 41.43 -14.86
CA VAL A 477 7.86 42.20 -16.03
C VAL A 477 9.08 41.53 -16.65
N ASP A 478 10.00 41.02 -15.87
CA ASP A 478 11.23 40.36 -16.34
C ASP A 478 10.90 39.06 -17.09
N LEU A 479 9.95 38.27 -16.54
CA LEU A 479 9.41 37.08 -17.21
C LEU A 479 8.83 37.40 -18.57
N LEU A 480 8.00 38.45 -18.65
CA LEU A 480 7.37 38.90 -19.90
C LEU A 480 8.40 39.40 -20.91
N GLN A 481 9.37 40.22 -20.49
CA GLN A 481 10.40 40.79 -21.35
C GLN A 481 11.33 39.71 -21.92
N ALA A 482 11.77 38.79 -21.07
CA ALA A 482 12.59 37.66 -21.50
C ALA A 482 11.86 36.77 -22.52
N THR A 483 10.58 36.48 -22.29
CA THR A 483 9.77 35.69 -23.21
C THR A 483 9.52 36.41 -24.54
N TYR A 484 9.25 37.73 -24.49
CA TYR A 484 9.10 38.55 -25.70
C TYR A 484 10.34 38.49 -26.57
N GLN A 485 11.51 38.76 -26.04
CA GLN A 485 12.78 38.77 -26.77
C GLN A 485 13.06 37.42 -27.47
N MET A 486 12.79 36.28 -26.77
CA MET A 486 13.01 34.93 -27.34
C MET A 486 12.14 34.60 -28.53
N ILE A 487 10.93 35.16 -28.61
CA ILE A 487 9.95 34.84 -29.66
C ILE A 487 9.93 35.86 -30.78
N TYR A 488 10.25 37.11 -30.50
CA TYR A 488 10.17 38.20 -31.44
C TYR A 488 10.92 37.92 -32.75
N VAL A 489 12.16 37.47 -32.68
CA VAL A 489 12.97 37.16 -33.87
C VAL A 489 12.34 36.10 -34.73
N ARG A 490 11.84 35.02 -34.13
CA ARG A 490 11.21 33.92 -34.87
C ARG A 490 9.88 34.35 -35.52
N ALA A 491 9.15 35.26 -34.88
CA ALA A 491 7.91 35.79 -35.42
C ALA A 491 8.22 36.77 -36.59
N GLU A 492 9.25 37.62 -36.45
CA GLU A 492 9.71 38.57 -37.46
C GLU A 492 10.24 37.82 -38.70
N ASP A 493 11.07 36.80 -38.55
CA ASP A 493 11.60 35.96 -39.64
C ASP A 493 10.46 35.33 -40.47
N LYS A 494 9.32 35.02 -39.82
CA LYS A 494 8.10 34.52 -40.50
C LYS A 494 7.17 35.63 -41.03
N GLY A 495 7.44 36.90 -40.69
CA GLY A 495 6.58 38.04 -41.06
C GLY A 495 5.26 38.04 -40.29
N LEU A 496 5.24 37.48 -39.09
CA LEU A 496 4.08 37.45 -38.22
C LEU A 496 4.06 38.68 -37.30
N LYS A 497 2.85 39.20 -37.00
CA LYS A 497 2.67 40.25 -36.00
C LYS A 497 2.66 39.63 -34.65
N LEU A 498 3.53 40.07 -33.74
CA LEU A 498 3.58 39.66 -32.33
C LEU A 498 3.00 40.77 -31.45
N GLU A 499 1.96 40.41 -30.67
CA GLU A 499 1.29 41.32 -29.76
C GLU A 499 1.36 40.82 -28.32
N TYR A 500 1.77 41.70 -27.41
CA TYR A 500 1.81 41.43 -25.97
C TYR A 500 0.87 42.38 -25.25
N GLN A 501 -0.03 41.82 -24.44
CA GLN A 501 -0.97 42.57 -23.62
C GLN A 501 -0.86 42.06 -22.17
N CYS A 502 -0.71 42.96 -21.22
CA CYS A 502 -0.72 42.60 -19.81
C CYS A 502 -1.62 43.55 -19.01
N ASN A 503 -2.30 43.01 -18.02
CA ASN A 503 -3.11 43.80 -17.13
C ASN A 503 -2.19 44.72 -16.31
N PRO A 504 -2.36 46.08 -16.38
CA PRO A 504 -1.53 47.01 -15.63
C PRO A 504 -1.61 46.88 -14.10
N GLN A 505 -2.65 46.19 -13.60
CA GLN A 505 -2.85 45.96 -12.15
C GLN A 505 -2.18 44.68 -11.66
N LEU A 506 -1.48 43.91 -12.52
CA LEU A 506 -0.69 42.78 -12.07
C LEU A 506 0.29 43.17 -10.98
N PRO A 507 0.49 42.34 -9.93
CA PRO A 507 1.47 42.60 -8.89
C PRO A 507 2.89 42.57 -9.46
N ARG A 508 3.79 43.36 -8.86
CA ARG A 508 5.15 43.52 -9.33
C ARG A 508 6.01 42.27 -9.12
N ILE A 509 5.93 41.67 -7.93
CA ILE A 509 6.72 40.51 -7.53
C ILE A 509 5.77 39.42 -7.02
N VAL A 510 5.93 38.23 -7.54
CA VAL A 510 5.22 37.03 -7.12
C VAL A 510 6.20 35.91 -6.76
N TYR A 511 5.72 34.88 -6.10
CA TYR A 511 6.50 33.72 -5.65
C TYR A 511 5.99 32.46 -6.35
N GLY A 512 6.89 31.79 -7.05
CA GLY A 512 6.60 30.60 -7.84
C GLY A 512 7.79 30.16 -8.68
N ASP A 513 7.64 29.10 -9.49
CA ASP A 513 8.71 28.61 -10.37
C ASP A 513 8.74 29.36 -11.71
N GLU A 514 9.48 30.47 -11.72
CA GLU A 514 9.66 31.31 -12.90
C GLU A 514 10.17 30.52 -14.12
N VAL A 515 11.10 29.60 -13.92
CA VAL A 515 11.73 28.83 -15.00
C VAL A 515 10.71 27.93 -15.67
N ARG A 516 9.87 27.25 -14.92
CA ARG A 516 8.82 26.38 -15.45
C ARG A 516 7.70 27.17 -16.08
N ILE A 517 7.29 28.28 -15.50
CA ILE A 517 6.29 29.17 -16.11
C ILE A 517 6.80 29.70 -17.45
N ARG A 518 8.05 30.13 -17.52
CA ARG A 518 8.71 30.56 -18.76
C ARG A 518 8.75 29.44 -19.81
N GLN A 519 9.07 28.22 -19.41
CA GLN A 519 9.06 27.02 -20.28
C GLN A 519 7.67 26.76 -20.87
N VAL A 520 6.61 26.86 -20.07
CA VAL A 520 5.21 26.76 -20.50
C VAL A 520 4.88 27.84 -21.55
N MET A 521 5.21 29.10 -21.23
CA MET A 521 4.95 30.24 -22.13
C MET A 521 5.68 30.08 -23.48
N ILE A 522 6.96 29.72 -23.43
CA ILE A 522 7.78 29.52 -24.64
C ILE A 522 7.22 28.37 -25.50
N ASN A 523 6.78 27.29 -24.89
CA ASN A 523 6.21 26.16 -25.60
C ASN A 523 4.92 26.56 -26.35
N PHE A 524 4.03 27.30 -25.71
CA PHE A 524 2.81 27.78 -26.37
C PHE A 524 3.13 28.80 -27.48
N LEU A 525 4.00 29.74 -27.24
CA LEU A 525 4.38 30.77 -28.22
C LEU A 525 5.12 30.18 -29.42
N THR A 526 6.03 29.26 -29.19
CA THR A 526 6.74 28.55 -30.27
C THR A 526 5.77 27.73 -31.13
N ASN A 527 4.79 27.06 -30.50
CA ASN A 527 3.74 26.37 -31.25
C ASN A 527 2.85 27.34 -32.02
N ALA A 528 2.45 28.45 -31.45
CA ALA A 528 1.66 29.49 -32.11
C ALA A 528 2.38 30.03 -33.36
N VAL A 529 3.67 30.41 -33.24
CA VAL A 529 4.49 30.87 -34.36
C VAL A 529 4.71 29.77 -35.41
N LYS A 530 4.88 28.53 -34.97
CA LYS A 530 5.09 27.35 -35.82
C LYS A 530 3.89 27.08 -36.73
N TYR A 531 2.68 27.09 -36.18
CA TYR A 531 1.44 26.72 -36.86
C TYR A 531 0.68 27.90 -37.50
N THR A 532 1.23 29.13 -37.40
CA THR A 532 0.71 30.31 -38.09
C THR A 532 1.59 30.63 -39.27
N ASP A 533 1.06 30.59 -40.49
CA ASP A 533 1.79 30.93 -41.69
C ASP A 533 1.75 32.45 -41.97
N LYS A 534 0.63 33.12 -41.74
CA LYS A 534 0.45 34.58 -41.84
C LYS A 534 -0.59 35.03 -40.82
N GLY A 535 -0.39 36.18 -40.22
CA GLY A 535 -1.32 36.76 -39.25
C GLY A 535 -0.67 37.20 -37.95
N THR A 536 -1.33 36.96 -36.83
CA THR A 536 -0.95 37.51 -35.54
C THR A 536 -0.81 36.38 -34.50
N VAL A 537 0.19 36.50 -33.67
CA VAL A 537 0.35 35.73 -32.43
C VAL A 537 0.28 36.71 -31.26
N SER A 538 -0.60 36.48 -30.30
CA SER A 538 -0.75 37.37 -29.16
C SER A 538 -0.59 36.62 -27.84
N LEU A 539 0.10 37.25 -26.89
CA LEU A 539 0.18 36.83 -25.50
C LEU A 539 -0.61 37.81 -24.65
N ASN A 540 -1.55 37.30 -23.87
CA ASN A 540 -2.32 38.04 -22.90
C ASN A 540 -2.07 37.49 -21.49
N MET A 541 -1.63 38.39 -20.55
CA MET A 541 -1.41 38.03 -19.16
C MET A 541 -2.34 38.84 -18.26
N ASP A 542 -3.10 38.14 -17.44
CA ASP A 542 -4.10 38.69 -16.53
C ASP A 542 -4.09 37.90 -15.23
N TYR A 543 -4.91 38.23 -14.24
CA TYR A 543 -5.04 37.49 -13.02
C TYR A 543 -6.45 37.53 -12.45
N GLU A 544 -6.79 36.51 -11.68
CA GLU A 544 -7.97 36.46 -10.82
C GLU A 544 -7.54 36.44 -9.36
N GLN A 545 -8.17 37.24 -8.50
CA GLN A 545 -7.87 37.23 -7.08
C GLN A 545 -8.42 35.96 -6.45
N MET A 546 -7.60 35.15 -5.78
CA MET A 546 -8.04 33.96 -5.06
C MET A 546 -8.34 34.28 -3.60
N ASP A 547 -7.42 34.96 -2.92
CA ASP A 547 -7.52 35.44 -1.54
C ASP A 547 -6.62 36.68 -1.33
N GLU A 548 -6.37 37.09 -0.09
CA GLU A 548 -5.58 38.28 0.21
C GLU A 548 -4.10 38.18 -0.20
N GLU A 549 -3.54 36.98 -0.21
CA GLU A 549 -2.11 36.71 -0.50
C GLU A 549 -1.89 36.04 -1.85
N ASN A 550 -2.91 35.44 -2.48
CA ASN A 550 -2.74 34.59 -3.65
C ASN A 550 -3.58 35.09 -4.82
N ILE A 551 -3.00 34.97 -6.02
CA ILE A 551 -3.64 35.22 -7.30
C ILE A 551 -3.61 33.96 -8.15
N LEU A 552 -4.58 33.84 -9.05
CA LEU A 552 -4.55 32.87 -10.14
C LEU A 552 -4.05 33.61 -11.39
N LEU A 553 -2.78 33.43 -11.72
CA LEU A 553 -2.16 34.02 -12.89
C LEU A 553 -2.71 33.35 -14.14
N ARG A 554 -3.30 34.14 -15.04
CA ARG A 554 -3.89 33.70 -16.31
C ARG A 554 -2.97 34.11 -17.45
N ILE A 555 -2.45 33.15 -18.20
CA ILE A 555 -1.59 33.39 -19.37
C ILE A 555 -2.26 32.76 -20.58
N ALA A 556 -2.66 33.57 -21.55
CA ALA A 556 -3.33 33.13 -22.77
C ALA A 556 -2.48 33.45 -24.00
N VAL A 557 -2.16 32.43 -24.78
CA VAL A 557 -1.48 32.54 -26.06
C VAL A 557 -2.48 32.24 -27.18
N GLN A 558 -2.74 33.24 -28.03
CA GLN A 558 -3.67 33.13 -29.12
C GLN A 558 -2.92 33.24 -30.47
N ASP A 559 -3.27 32.37 -31.38
CA ASP A 559 -2.78 32.38 -32.78
C ASP A 559 -3.93 32.47 -33.79
N THR A 560 -3.64 33.02 -34.98
CA THR A 560 -4.56 33.05 -36.12
C THR A 560 -4.19 31.99 -37.19
N GLY A 561 -3.63 30.87 -36.72
CA GLY A 561 -3.12 29.80 -37.55
C GLY A 561 -4.15 28.78 -38.03
N LYS A 562 -3.71 27.57 -38.29
CA LYS A 562 -4.55 26.48 -38.87
C LYS A 562 -5.68 26.02 -37.94
N GLY A 563 -5.60 26.28 -36.64
CA GLY A 563 -6.54 25.76 -35.65
C GLY A 563 -6.49 24.23 -35.55
N ILE A 564 -7.28 23.69 -34.62
CA ILE A 564 -7.29 22.28 -34.22
C ILE A 564 -8.73 21.73 -34.36
N ARG A 565 -8.86 20.52 -34.91
CA ARG A 565 -10.18 19.85 -35.00
C ARG A 565 -10.64 19.34 -33.66
N GLU A 566 -11.95 19.28 -33.42
CA GLU A 566 -12.52 18.84 -32.14
C GLU A 566 -12.04 17.44 -31.73
N GLN A 567 -11.96 16.52 -32.69
CA GLN A 567 -11.50 15.13 -32.47
C GLN A 567 -10.02 15.03 -32.09
N GLU A 568 -9.24 16.06 -32.36
CA GLU A 568 -7.78 16.09 -32.12
C GLU A 568 -7.43 16.72 -30.76
N LYS A 569 -8.36 17.46 -30.14
CA LYS A 569 -8.12 18.15 -28.87
C LYS A 569 -7.79 17.20 -27.72
N GLU A 570 -8.45 16.05 -27.62
CA GLU A 570 -8.19 15.05 -26.58
C GLU A 570 -6.81 14.39 -26.69
N MET A 571 -6.21 14.42 -27.89
CA MET A 571 -4.92 13.79 -28.16
C MET A 571 -3.74 14.76 -28.03
N LEU A 572 -3.99 16.08 -27.91
CA LEU A 572 -2.93 17.10 -27.89
C LEU A 572 -1.92 16.95 -26.79
N PHE A 573 -2.36 16.46 -25.65
CA PHE A 573 -1.54 16.31 -24.44
C PHE A 573 -1.01 14.89 -24.24
N GLN A 574 -1.26 13.98 -25.16
CA GLN A 574 -0.71 12.62 -25.08
C GLN A 574 0.75 12.62 -25.53
N ALA A 575 1.60 11.93 -24.76
CA ALA A 575 3.03 11.84 -25.04
C ALA A 575 3.28 11.17 -26.41
N PHE A 576 4.24 11.72 -27.17
CA PHE A 576 4.66 11.26 -28.51
C PHE A 576 3.59 11.31 -29.61
N GLN A 577 2.45 11.93 -29.37
CA GLN A 577 1.42 12.07 -30.39
C GLN A 577 1.54 13.41 -31.11
N ARG A 578 1.33 13.38 -32.43
CA ARG A 578 1.37 14.55 -33.34
C ARG A 578 0.11 14.57 -34.17
N VAL A 579 -0.52 15.73 -34.22
CA VAL A 579 -1.72 15.96 -35.03
C VAL A 579 -1.32 16.07 -36.54
N ASP A 580 -1.98 15.29 -37.42
CA ASP A 580 -1.81 15.30 -38.88
C ASP A 580 -0.37 14.99 -39.36
N GLU A 581 0.20 13.81 -39.01
CA GLU A 581 1.55 13.37 -39.47
C GLU A 581 1.74 13.39 -40.99
N THR A 582 0.68 13.17 -41.75
CA THR A 582 0.76 13.10 -43.21
C THR A 582 0.92 14.46 -43.88
N LYS A 583 0.41 15.54 -43.30
CA LYS A 583 0.48 16.92 -43.86
C LYS A 583 1.56 17.79 -43.24
N ASN A 584 2.04 17.41 -42.05
CA ASN A 584 3.02 18.18 -41.28
C ASN A 584 4.41 17.53 -41.24
N ARG A 585 4.78 16.72 -42.26
CA ARG A 585 6.11 16.05 -42.33
C ARG A 585 7.29 17.01 -42.23
N ASN A 586 7.13 18.24 -42.67
CA ASN A 586 8.20 19.25 -42.67
C ASN A 586 8.23 20.11 -41.39
N ILE A 587 7.38 19.84 -40.42
CA ILE A 587 7.33 20.61 -39.18
C ILE A 587 7.99 19.80 -38.06
N GLU A 588 9.20 20.17 -37.65
CA GLU A 588 9.94 19.50 -36.55
C GLU A 588 9.20 19.56 -35.21
N GLY A 589 9.26 18.49 -34.44
CA GLY A 589 8.75 18.44 -33.04
C GLY A 589 8.68 17.03 -32.48
N THR A 590 8.96 16.89 -31.16
CA THR A 590 9.01 15.63 -30.42
C THR A 590 7.65 15.02 -30.12
N GLY A 591 6.59 15.83 -30.06
CA GLY A 591 5.29 15.45 -29.51
C GLY A 591 5.27 15.35 -27.97
N LEU A 592 6.35 15.78 -27.28
CA LEU A 592 6.45 15.78 -25.83
C LEU A 592 6.11 17.13 -25.20
N GLY A 593 6.32 18.25 -25.92
CA GLY A 593 6.24 19.59 -25.34
C GLY A 593 4.89 19.90 -24.66
N LEU A 594 3.76 19.63 -25.31
CA LEU A 594 2.44 19.89 -24.72
C LEU A 594 2.15 18.96 -23.53
N HIS A 595 2.58 17.70 -23.62
CA HIS A 595 2.46 16.77 -22.48
C HIS A 595 3.27 17.26 -21.28
N ILE A 596 4.53 17.61 -21.46
CA ILE A 596 5.38 18.17 -20.41
C ILE A 596 4.77 19.45 -19.84
N THR A 597 4.22 20.31 -20.70
CA THR A 597 3.53 21.53 -20.26
C THR A 597 2.35 21.23 -19.36
N GLN A 598 1.52 20.25 -19.70
CA GLN A 598 0.38 19.84 -18.88
C GLN A 598 0.81 19.34 -17.50
N GLU A 599 1.79 18.47 -17.48
CA GLU A 599 2.33 17.92 -16.24
C GLU A 599 2.96 19.00 -15.33
N LEU A 600 3.76 19.91 -15.92
CA LEU A 600 4.35 21.03 -15.17
C LEU A 600 3.27 21.93 -14.56
N VAL A 601 2.24 22.25 -15.33
CA VAL A 601 1.12 23.07 -14.84
C VAL A 601 0.37 22.36 -13.72
N GLN A 602 0.14 21.05 -13.82
CA GLN A 602 -0.47 20.25 -12.74
C GLN A 602 0.40 20.21 -11.49
N LEU A 603 1.72 20.04 -11.64
CA LEU A 603 2.66 20.07 -10.51
C LEU A 603 2.67 21.43 -9.81
N MET A 604 2.46 22.53 -10.55
CA MET A 604 2.30 23.89 -9.99
C MET A 604 0.86 24.16 -9.47
N GLY A 605 -0.02 23.16 -9.39
CA GLY A 605 -1.40 23.30 -8.93
C GLY A 605 -2.33 24.06 -9.89
N GLY A 606 -1.92 24.21 -11.15
CA GLY A 606 -2.64 24.94 -12.18
C GLY A 606 -3.50 24.06 -13.09
N ARG A 607 -4.08 24.66 -14.12
CA ARG A 607 -4.85 23.98 -15.18
C ARG A 607 -4.63 24.65 -16.53
N ILE A 608 -4.87 23.90 -17.62
CA ILE A 608 -4.80 24.36 -19.02
C ILE A 608 -6.20 24.26 -19.65
N GLU A 609 -6.55 25.28 -20.44
CA GLU A 609 -7.77 25.33 -21.24
C GLU A 609 -7.37 25.57 -22.70
N VAL A 610 -8.05 24.92 -23.66
CA VAL A 610 -7.78 25.06 -25.10
C VAL A 610 -9.07 25.37 -25.85
N GLU A 611 -9.08 26.53 -26.47
CA GLU A 611 -10.15 26.94 -27.40
C GLU A 611 -9.57 26.98 -28.81
N SER A 612 -10.16 26.25 -29.75
CA SER A 612 -9.67 26.23 -31.13
C SER A 612 -10.77 25.92 -32.09
N THR A 613 -10.71 26.61 -33.26
CA THR A 613 -11.57 26.35 -34.40
C THR A 613 -10.70 26.14 -35.63
N TYR A 614 -10.86 24.99 -36.28
CA TYR A 614 -10.08 24.66 -37.48
C TYR A 614 -10.25 25.74 -38.55
N GLY A 615 -9.12 26.26 -39.05
CA GLY A 615 -9.07 27.36 -40.05
C GLY A 615 -9.16 28.77 -39.48
N LYS A 616 -9.31 28.95 -38.17
CA LYS A 616 -9.41 30.29 -37.53
C LYS A 616 -8.33 30.56 -36.49
N GLY A 617 -7.65 29.53 -36.01
CA GLY A 617 -6.60 29.63 -35.02
C GLY A 617 -6.94 28.95 -33.69
N SER A 618 -6.05 29.07 -32.71
CA SER A 618 -6.18 28.46 -31.37
C SER A 618 -5.84 29.45 -30.27
N THR A 619 -6.40 29.21 -29.10
CA THR A 619 -6.05 29.91 -27.84
C THR A 619 -5.72 28.85 -26.79
N PHE A 620 -4.52 28.89 -26.28
CA PHE A 620 -4.07 28.09 -25.15
C PHE A 620 -4.02 28.98 -23.92
N THR A 621 -4.79 28.66 -22.90
CA THR A 621 -4.83 29.42 -21.65
C THR A 621 -4.36 28.55 -20.51
N VAL A 622 -3.42 29.06 -19.71
CA VAL A 622 -2.96 28.40 -18.48
C VAL A 622 -3.31 29.25 -17.28
N PHE A 623 -3.71 28.60 -16.22
CA PHE A 623 -4.01 29.20 -14.93
C PHE A 623 -3.10 28.59 -13.88
N ILE A 624 -2.28 29.43 -13.22
CA ILE A 624 -1.30 28.99 -12.22
C ILE A 624 -1.44 29.82 -10.94
N PRO A 625 -1.67 29.18 -9.78
CA PRO A 625 -1.68 29.88 -8.51
C PRO A 625 -0.32 30.50 -8.22
N GLN A 626 -0.28 31.76 -7.77
CA GLN A 626 0.95 32.45 -7.40
C GLN A 626 0.73 33.23 -6.11
N LYS A 627 1.69 33.18 -5.18
CA LYS A 627 1.68 33.99 -3.99
C LYS A 627 2.20 35.41 -4.32
N VAL A 628 1.53 36.44 -3.85
CA VAL A 628 1.93 37.82 -4.07
C VAL A 628 2.91 38.27 -2.99
N ILE A 629 4.05 38.80 -3.41
CA ILE A 629 5.09 39.34 -2.52
C ILE A 629 5.03 40.87 -2.52
N ASP A 630 4.94 41.54 -3.69
CA ASP A 630 4.79 42.97 -3.81
C ASP A 630 3.51 43.26 -4.59
N THR A 631 2.55 43.92 -3.91
CA THR A 631 1.23 44.25 -4.46
C THR A 631 1.26 45.51 -5.34
N GLN A 632 2.41 46.22 -5.47
CA GLN A 632 2.48 47.34 -6.37
C GLN A 632 2.18 46.95 -7.81
N PRO A 633 1.29 47.66 -8.50
CA PRO A 633 0.93 47.30 -9.87
C PRO A 633 2.10 47.56 -10.83
N ILE A 634 2.30 46.69 -11.84
CA ILE A 634 3.35 46.83 -12.84
C ILE A 634 3.17 48.08 -13.74
N GLY A 635 1.96 48.66 -13.79
CA GLY A 635 1.65 49.79 -14.67
C GLY A 635 1.56 49.39 -16.15
N LYS A 636 1.40 50.38 -17.02
CA LYS A 636 1.39 50.12 -18.46
C LYS A 636 2.81 49.80 -18.95
N GLN A 637 3.01 48.61 -19.38
CA GLN A 637 4.24 48.14 -20.00
C GLN A 637 4.16 48.36 -21.54
N THR A 638 5.15 48.99 -22.10
CA THR A 638 5.30 49.10 -23.53
C THR A 638 6.54 48.29 -23.92
N PHE A 639 6.33 47.12 -24.49
CA PHE A 639 7.43 46.30 -25.01
C PHE A 639 7.88 46.95 -26.34
N SER A 640 8.72 47.93 -26.27
CA SER A 640 9.31 48.58 -27.44
C SER A 640 10.62 47.88 -27.78
N GLN A 641 10.95 47.90 -29.06
CA GLN A 641 12.26 47.62 -29.58
C GLN A 641 13.30 48.53 -28.89
N THR A 642 13.75 48.18 -27.70
CA THR A 642 15.06 48.64 -27.32
C THR A 642 16.01 47.84 -28.18
N SER A 643 16.65 48.58 -29.11
CA SER A 643 17.65 48.09 -30.06
C SER A 643 18.84 47.45 -29.29
N GLY A 644 18.55 46.32 -28.71
CA GLY A 644 19.56 45.33 -28.31
C GLY A 644 19.74 44.49 -29.56
N ASN A 645 20.78 44.82 -30.32
CA ASN A 645 21.30 44.16 -31.50
C ASN A 645 21.01 42.64 -31.58
N VAL A 646 19.85 42.28 -32.11
CA VAL A 646 19.58 40.93 -32.55
C VAL A 646 20.06 40.84 -33.99
N GLY A 647 21.15 40.14 -34.18
CA GLY A 647 21.80 40.00 -35.52
C GLY A 647 23.16 40.69 -35.64
N VAL A 648 23.58 41.46 -34.65
CA VAL A 648 24.99 41.87 -34.62
C VAL A 648 25.77 40.74 -33.94
N VAL A 649 26.61 40.04 -34.74
CA VAL A 649 27.65 39.17 -34.20
C VAL A 649 28.33 39.97 -33.08
N TYR A 650 28.25 39.48 -31.82
CA TYR A 650 28.91 40.14 -30.72
C TYR A 650 30.37 40.38 -31.07
N LYS A 651 30.77 41.65 -31.17
CA LYS A 651 32.18 41.99 -31.41
C LYS A 651 32.88 41.98 -30.06
N PRO A 652 33.90 41.14 -29.87
CA PRO A 652 34.70 41.12 -28.66
C PRO A 652 35.20 42.53 -28.38
N LYS A 653 35.05 42.99 -27.14
CA LYS A 653 35.41 44.32 -26.74
C LYS A 653 36.60 44.33 -25.74
N LEU A 654 36.82 43.19 -25.11
CA LEU A 654 37.82 43.05 -24.08
C LEU A 654 39.23 42.98 -24.66
N TYR A 655 40.14 43.86 -24.17
CA TYR A 655 41.55 43.77 -24.45
C TYR A 655 42.33 43.85 -23.11
N ALA A 656 43.09 42.79 -22.78
CA ALA A 656 43.73 42.67 -21.46
C ALA A 656 45.06 41.91 -21.50
N PRO A 657 46.09 42.41 -22.20
CA PRO A 657 47.34 41.68 -22.47
C PRO A 657 48.20 41.40 -21.23
N HIS A 658 47.95 42.08 -20.17
CA HIS A 658 48.64 41.90 -18.85
C HIS A 658 47.89 41.05 -17.86
N ALA A 659 46.62 40.67 -18.16
CA ALA A 659 45.80 39.79 -17.32
C ALA A 659 46.22 38.34 -17.50
N ARG A 660 46.32 37.60 -16.39
CA ARG A 660 46.58 36.17 -16.37
C ARG A 660 45.37 35.44 -15.76
N VAL A 661 44.87 34.47 -16.50
CA VAL A 661 43.70 33.67 -16.14
C VAL A 661 44.06 32.20 -16.14
N LEU A 662 43.67 31.47 -15.13
CA LEU A 662 43.76 30.01 -15.09
C LEU A 662 42.38 29.40 -15.37
N VAL A 663 42.36 28.44 -16.25
CA VAL A 663 41.15 27.67 -16.58
C VAL A 663 41.39 26.20 -16.31
N VAL A 664 40.50 25.60 -15.51
CA VAL A 664 40.60 24.22 -15.08
C VAL A 664 39.37 23.46 -15.57
N ASP A 665 39.62 22.45 -16.41
CA ASP A 665 38.56 21.61 -17.00
C ASP A 665 39.19 20.28 -17.42
N ASP A 666 38.58 19.15 -17.12
CA ASP A 666 39.09 17.82 -17.42
C ASP A 666 39.03 17.50 -18.93
N MET A 667 38.25 18.25 -19.69
CA MET A 667 38.11 18.09 -21.13
C MET A 667 39.01 19.08 -21.93
N PRO A 668 39.99 18.57 -22.65
CA PRO A 668 40.89 19.42 -23.46
C PRO A 668 40.12 20.30 -24.46
N MET A 669 38.96 19.81 -24.93
CA MET A 669 38.07 20.54 -25.82
C MET A 669 37.49 21.80 -25.18
N ASN A 670 37.02 21.73 -23.94
CA ASN A 670 36.47 22.89 -23.24
C ASN A 670 37.55 23.95 -23.01
N LEU A 671 38.76 23.52 -22.69
CA LEU A 671 39.93 24.39 -22.58
C LEU A 671 40.25 25.09 -23.92
N ALA A 672 40.16 24.37 -25.04
CA ALA A 672 40.36 24.94 -26.37
C ALA A 672 39.27 25.94 -26.75
N VAL A 673 38.00 25.65 -26.44
CA VAL A 673 36.87 26.57 -26.66
C VAL A 673 37.07 27.85 -25.84
N PHE A 674 37.42 27.73 -24.55
CA PHE A 674 37.66 28.88 -23.68
C PHE A 674 38.75 29.79 -24.25
N LYS A 675 39.91 29.23 -24.69
CA LYS A 675 40.98 29.98 -25.35
C LYS A 675 40.53 30.61 -26.66
N GLY A 676 39.71 29.91 -27.44
CA GLY A 676 39.17 30.39 -28.69
C GLY A 676 38.25 31.60 -28.53
N LEU A 677 37.37 31.54 -27.51
CA LEU A 677 36.46 32.62 -27.18
C LEU A 677 37.16 33.94 -26.80
N LEU A 678 38.35 33.86 -26.20
CA LEU A 678 39.14 35.00 -25.75
C LEU A 678 40.35 35.30 -26.61
N LYS A 679 40.48 34.71 -27.80
CA LYS A 679 41.64 34.86 -28.70
C LYS A 679 41.95 36.34 -29.02
N ASN A 680 40.94 37.20 -29.17
CA ASN A 680 41.11 38.60 -29.55
C ASN A 680 41.35 39.51 -28.33
N SER A 681 41.30 39.01 -27.10
CA SER A 681 41.50 39.79 -25.88
C SER A 681 42.96 39.90 -25.45
N ASP A 682 43.88 39.16 -26.09
CA ASP A 682 45.29 39.01 -25.73
C ASP A 682 45.57 38.60 -24.25
N ILE A 683 44.58 38.08 -23.58
CA ILE A 683 44.70 37.58 -22.19
C ILE A 683 45.66 36.37 -22.15
N GLN A 684 46.53 36.34 -21.14
CA GLN A 684 47.40 35.19 -20.90
C GLN A 684 46.62 34.08 -20.20
N ILE A 685 46.32 32.98 -20.93
CA ILE A 685 45.52 31.89 -20.44
C ILE A 685 46.38 30.66 -20.20
N ASP A 686 46.55 30.30 -18.89
CA ASP A 686 47.06 29.00 -18.47
C ASP A 686 45.90 27.98 -18.29
N THR A 687 46.18 26.72 -18.57
CA THR A 687 45.14 25.65 -18.47
C THR A 687 45.61 24.53 -17.54
N ALA A 688 44.71 23.95 -16.77
CA ALA A 688 44.92 22.72 -15.99
C ALA A 688 43.85 21.69 -16.36
N GLU A 689 44.21 20.40 -16.40
CA GLU A 689 43.30 19.34 -16.84
C GLU A 689 42.61 18.63 -15.68
N ASN A 690 42.92 19.00 -14.44
CA ASN A 690 42.30 18.47 -13.21
C ASN A 690 42.62 19.37 -12.01
N GLY A 691 42.00 19.06 -10.85
CA GLY A 691 42.17 19.82 -9.61
C GLY A 691 43.59 19.77 -9.06
N GLU A 692 44.31 18.66 -9.20
CA GLU A 692 45.70 18.55 -8.73
C GLU A 692 46.63 19.48 -9.49
N LYS A 693 46.57 19.50 -10.84
CA LYS A 693 47.33 20.45 -11.67
C LYS A 693 46.94 21.91 -11.41
N CYS A 694 45.69 22.16 -11.01
CA CYS A 694 45.27 23.49 -10.53
C CYS A 694 46.02 23.87 -9.28
N LEU A 695 46.07 22.99 -8.27
CA LEU A 695 46.78 23.23 -7.01
C LEU A 695 48.28 23.48 -7.19
N GLU A 696 48.95 22.77 -8.11
CA GLU A 696 50.34 22.99 -8.47
C GLU A 696 50.54 24.41 -9.04
N LYS A 697 49.71 24.79 -10.02
CA LYS A 697 49.86 26.07 -10.72
C LYS A 697 49.59 27.30 -9.84
N ILE A 698 48.65 27.24 -8.89
CA ILE A 698 48.37 28.37 -7.97
C ILE A 698 49.48 28.60 -6.94
N VAL A 699 50.34 27.62 -6.72
CA VAL A 699 51.55 27.77 -5.92
C VAL A 699 52.70 28.38 -6.75
N GLU A 700 52.81 28.01 -8.01
CA GLU A 700 53.86 28.49 -8.88
C GLU A 700 53.66 29.95 -9.32
N LYS A 701 52.43 30.28 -9.75
CA LYS A 701 52.12 31.58 -10.37
C LYS A 701 50.96 32.30 -9.70
N GLU A 702 50.95 33.63 -9.85
CA GLU A 702 49.79 34.46 -9.47
C GLU A 702 48.88 34.67 -10.68
N TYR A 703 47.59 34.49 -10.49
CA TYR A 703 46.54 34.73 -11.48
C TYR A 703 45.66 35.88 -11.01
N HIS A 704 45.00 36.55 -11.96
CA HIS A 704 44.03 37.60 -11.67
C HIS A 704 42.62 37.04 -11.59
N MET A 705 42.41 35.84 -12.16
CA MET A 705 41.11 35.15 -12.12
C MET A 705 41.30 33.63 -12.37
N ILE A 706 40.47 32.81 -11.77
CA ILE A 706 40.49 31.35 -11.95
C ILE A 706 39.10 30.91 -12.28
N PHE A 707 38.99 30.12 -13.39
CA PHE A 707 37.76 29.41 -13.78
C PHE A 707 37.94 27.95 -13.46
N LEU A 708 36.98 27.34 -12.73
CA LEU A 708 37.11 26.01 -12.21
C LEU A 708 35.88 25.18 -12.53
N ASP A 709 36.06 24.10 -13.26
CA ASP A 709 34.96 23.20 -13.59
C ASP A 709 34.41 22.49 -12.33
N HIS A 710 33.10 22.34 -12.27
CA HIS A 710 32.41 21.70 -11.15
C HIS A 710 32.73 20.20 -11.09
N LEU A 711 32.57 19.50 -12.19
CA LEU A 711 32.69 18.03 -12.26
C LEU A 711 33.98 17.63 -12.96
N MET A 712 34.98 17.20 -12.18
CA MET A 712 36.24 16.67 -12.67
C MET A 712 36.54 15.34 -11.98
N PRO A 713 37.19 14.40 -12.66
CA PRO A 713 37.65 13.14 -12.06
C PRO A 713 38.66 13.39 -10.91
N GLU A 714 38.68 12.49 -9.93
CA GLU A 714 39.60 12.46 -8.78
C GLU A 714 39.39 13.59 -7.78
N LEU A 715 39.43 14.84 -8.21
CA LEU A 715 39.24 16.02 -7.38
C LEU A 715 38.32 17.00 -8.11
N ASP A 716 37.06 17.10 -7.63
CA ASP A 716 36.05 17.99 -8.22
C ASP A 716 36.32 19.47 -7.92
N GLY A 717 35.57 20.38 -8.53
CA GLY A 717 35.75 21.81 -8.37
C GLY A 717 35.53 22.30 -6.95
N ILE A 718 34.60 21.72 -6.23
CA ILE A 718 34.28 22.09 -4.84
C ILE A 718 35.40 21.65 -3.92
N GLU A 719 35.85 20.41 -4.06
CA GLU A 719 36.99 19.87 -3.30
C GLU A 719 38.28 20.62 -3.63
N THR A 720 38.53 20.96 -4.93
CA THR A 720 39.65 21.77 -5.33
C THR A 720 39.63 23.13 -4.66
N ARG A 721 38.49 23.83 -4.63
CA ARG A 721 38.33 25.12 -3.97
C ARG A 721 38.60 25.04 -2.47
N ALA A 722 38.11 23.98 -1.81
CA ALA A 722 38.35 23.76 -0.38
C ALA A 722 39.87 23.59 -0.12
N LYS A 723 40.57 22.76 -0.90
CA LYS A 723 42.01 22.57 -0.78
C LYS A 723 42.83 23.84 -1.11
N MET A 724 42.39 24.65 -2.08
CA MET A 724 43.00 25.97 -2.35
C MET A 724 43.00 26.85 -1.12
N ASN A 725 41.96 26.82 -0.31
CA ASN A 725 41.84 27.62 0.90
C ASN A 725 42.76 27.13 2.04
N GLU A 726 42.99 25.80 2.11
CA GLU A 726 43.85 25.17 3.11
C GLU A 726 45.35 25.30 2.80
N LEU A 727 45.70 25.45 1.54
CA LEU A 727 47.07 25.40 1.08
C LEU A 727 47.85 26.67 1.53
N ALA A 728 48.83 26.50 2.42
CA ALA A 728 49.58 27.63 3.00
C ALA A 728 50.40 28.40 1.94
N GLU A 729 50.86 27.74 0.90
CA GLU A 729 51.69 28.27 -0.19
C GLU A 729 50.89 28.88 -1.35
N ASN A 730 49.55 28.91 -1.24
CA ASN A 730 48.70 29.47 -2.28
C ASN A 730 48.89 30.98 -2.45
N LYS A 731 49.45 31.38 -3.59
CA LYS A 731 49.66 32.77 -3.99
C LYS A 731 48.37 33.47 -4.42
N ASN A 732 47.28 32.71 -4.62
CA ASN A 732 46.03 33.15 -5.20
C ASN A 732 44.88 33.17 -4.17
N ARG A 733 45.17 33.45 -2.89
CA ARG A 733 44.13 33.43 -1.84
C ARG A 733 42.98 34.42 -2.03
N ASN A 734 43.31 35.58 -2.63
CA ASN A 734 42.36 36.67 -2.89
C ASN A 734 41.96 36.74 -4.38
N THR A 735 42.38 35.79 -5.17
CA THR A 735 42.00 35.74 -6.61
C THR A 735 40.58 35.29 -6.78
N PRO A 736 39.76 36.00 -7.55
CA PRO A 736 38.38 35.56 -7.83
C PRO A 736 38.34 34.17 -8.48
N VAL A 737 37.52 33.27 -7.96
CA VAL A 737 37.30 31.91 -8.46
C VAL A 737 35.88 31.77 -8.93
N ILE A 738 35.71 31.54 -10.23
CA ILE A 738 34.42 31.40 -10.91
C ILE A 738 34.16 29.95 -11.21
N MET A 739 33.02 29.45 -10.77
CA MET A 739 32.60 28.08 -11.05
C MET A 739 32.11 27.95 -12.52
N LEU A 740 32.60 26.97 -13.25
CA LEU A 740 32.04 26.56 -14.53
C LEU A 740 31.06 25.39 -14.29
N THR A 741 29.77 25.56 -14.58
CA THR A 741 28.76 24.53 -14.30
C THR A 741 27.87 24.22 -15.49
N ALA A 742 27.45 22.96 -15.64
CA ALA A 742 26.44 22.58 -16.62
C ALA A 742 25.01 22.89 -16.14
N ASN A 743 24.85 23.24 -14.85
CA ASN A 743 23.54 23.47 -14.22
C ASN A 743 23.39 24.95 -13.83
N ALA A 744 22.53 25.67 -14.54
CA ALA A 744 22.24 27.08 -14.33
C ALA A 744 20.92 27.30 -13.60
N LEU A 745 20.51 26.41 -12.69
CA LEU A 745 19.25 26.52 -11.95
C LEU A 745 19.28 27.71 -10.99
N SER A 746 18.16 28.40 -10.87
CA SER A 746 17.91 29.41 -9.84
C SER A 746 18.14 28.80 -8.45
N GLY A 747 19.03 29.40 -7.65
CA GLY A 747 19.45 28.88 -6.34
C GLY A 747 20.86 28.30 -6.31
N ALA A 748 21.44 27.91 -7.43
CA ALA A 748 22.82 27.42 -7.50
C ALA A 748 23.85 28.53 -7.20
N LYS A 749 23.50 29.79 -7.43
CA LYS A 749 24.38 30.93 -7.13
C LYS A 749 24.64 31.05 -5.63
N GLU A 750 23.61 31.04 -4.82
CA GLU A 750 23.71 31.13 -3.37
C GLU A 750 24.51 29.94 -2.80
N GLU A 751 24.34 28.76 -3.35
CA GLU A 751 25.08 27.57 -2.95
C GLU A 751 26.56 27.69 -3.26
N TYR A 752 26.95 28.13 -4.48
CA TYR A 752 28.35 28.30 -4.85
C TYR A 752 29.02 29.43 -4.07
N LEU A 753 28.32 30.52 -3.76
CA LEU A 753 28.81 31.59 -2.89
C LEU A 753 29.07 31.10 -1.47
N GLN A 754 28.20 30.21 -0.92
CA GLN A 754 28.41 29.62 0.40
C GLN A 754 29.61 28.65 0.41
N LEU A 755 29.92 28.02 -0.72
CA LEU A 755 31.07 27.15 -0.89
C LEU A 755 32.39 27.92 -1.15
N GLY A 756 32.32 29.24 -1.17
CA GLY A 756 33.50 30.13 -1.28
C GLY A 756 33.92 30.46 -2.71
N PHE A 757 33.06 30.30 -3.71
CA PHE A 757 33.26 30.86 -5.03
C PHE A 757 32.77 32.30 -5.09
N ASP A 758 33.30 33.10 -6.04
CA ASP A 758 32.94 34.50 -6.19
C ASP A 758 31.75 34.69 -7.14
N ASP A 759 31.61 33.83 -8.17
CA ASP A 759 30.47 33.79 -9.08
C ASP A 759 30.45 32.44 -9.82
N TYR A 760 29.52 32.26 -10.77
CA TYR A 760 29.46 31.09 -11.61
C TYR A 760 29.15 31.43 -13.07
N LEU A 761 29.55 30.57 -14.02
CA LEU A 761 29.29 30.70 -15.45
C LEU A 761 28.75 29.37 -15.97
N SER A 762 27.61 29.42 -16.67
CA SER A 762 26.98 28.21 -17.22
C SER A 762 27.66 27.73 -18.49
N LYS A 763 27.83 26.42 -18.66
CA LYS A 763 28.20 25.78 -19.90
C LYS A 763 26.93 25.47 -20.73
N PRO A 764 26.90 25.72 -22.06
CA PRO A 764 28.00 26.18 -22.93
C PRO A 764 28.28 27.66 -22.71
N MET A 765 29.56 28.01 -22.67
CA MET A 765 30.04 29.38 -22.46
C MET A 765 29.74 30.27 -23.68
N ASP A 766 29.08 31.40 -23.43
CA ASP A 766 28.89 32.46 -24.41
C ASP A 766 29.99 33.53 -24.26
N CYS A 767 30.54 34.01 -25.40
CA CYS A 767 31.60 34.98 -25.38
C CYS A 767 31.25 36.29 -24.66
N LYS A 768 30.04 36.76 -24.88
CA LYS A 768 29.56 38.02 -24.23
C LYS A 768 29.54 37.86 -22.71
N GLN A 769 28.95 36.75 -22.20
CA GLN A 769 28.88 36.47 -20.80
C GLN A 769 30.29 36.29 -20.17
N LEU A 770 31.16 35.59 -20.89
CA LEU A 770 32.52 35.35 -20.48
C LEU A 770 33.30 36.66 -20.36
N GLU A 771 33.24 37.56 -21.37
CA GLU A 771 33.90 38.87 -21.34
C GLU A 771 33.30 39.77 -20.26
N GLU A 772 31.99 39.82 -20.09
CA GLU A 772 31.29 40.58 -19.03
C GLU A 772 31.72 40.09 -17.65
N MET A 773 31.88 38.78 -17.46
CA MET A 773 32.37 38.21 -16.19
C MET A 773 33.80 38.60 -15.93
N ILE A 774 34.66 38.53 -16.94
CA ILE A 774 36.07 38.93 -16.82
C ILE A 774 36.19 40.44 -16.50
N MET A 775 35.48 41.29 -17.22
CA MET A 775 35.48 42.74 -16.97
C MET A 775 34.94 43.11 -15.58
N ARG A 776 34.04 42.31 -15.00
CA ARG A 776 33.47 42.51 -13.64
C ARG A 776 34.50 42.27 -12.53
N TYR A 777 35.34 41.25 -12.68
CA TYR A 777 36.23 40.77 -11.63
C TYR A 777 37.71 41.14 -11.86
N LEU A 778 38.13 41.51 -13.08
CA LEU A 778 39.46 42.01 -13.33
C LEU A 778 39.61 43.45 -12.80
N PRO A 779 40.76 43.85 -12.22
CA PRO A 779 41.12 45.24 -11.94
C PRO A 779 41.02 46.13 -13.19
N GLU A 780 40.46 47.33 -13.05
CA GLU A 780 40.21 48.26 -14.16
C GLU A 780 41.51 48.68 -14.88
N ASP A 781 42.66 48.60 -14.26
CA ASP A 781 43.96 48.92 -14.83
C ASP A 781 44.54 47.80 -15.72
N LEU A 782 43.96 46.63 -15.73
CA LEU A 782 44.42 45.47 -16.50
C LEU A 782 43.67 45.24 -17.81
N TRP A 783 42.60 45.96 -18.10
CA TRP A 783 41.83 45.81 -19.32
C TRP A 783 41.33 47.12 -19.91
N GLU A 784 41.07 47.11 -21.20
CA GLU A 784 40.52 48.23 -21.95
C GLU A 784 39.36 47.77 -22.84
N GLU A 785 38.35 48.65 -23.01
CA GLU A 785 37.27 48.38 -23.97
C GLU A 785 37.67 48.92 -25.36
N ARG A 786 37.90 48.02 -26.33
CA ARG A 786 38.16 48.43 -27.73
C ARG A 786 36.82 48.53 -28.50
N ILE A 787 36.46 49.77 -28.83
CA ILE A 787 35.19 50.08 -29.53
C ILE A 787 35.28 49.80 -31.10
N ASN A 788 36.44 49.51 -31.62
CA ASN A 788 36.69 49.34 -33.07
C ASN A 788 37.71 48.22 -33.37
N LEU A 789 37.21 47.02 -33.60
CA LEU A 789 37.89 46.00 -34.41
C LEU A 789 36.92 45.33 -35.33
#